data_c2e2108cac1c1f6f3189a0f14b0093ed
#
_entry.id   c2e2108cac1c1f6f3189a0f14b0093ed
#
_cell.length_a   1.000
_cell.length_b   1.000
_cell.length_c   1.000
_cell.angle_alpha   90.00
_cell.angle_beta   90.00
_cell.angle_gamma   90.00
#
_symmetry.space_group_name_H-M   'P 1'
#
loop_
_entity.id
_entity.type
_entity.pdbx_description
1 polymer ?
#
loop_
_entity_poly.entity_id
_entity_poly.type
_entity_poly.pdbx_seq_one_letter_code
_entity_poly.pdbx_strand_id
1 'polypeptide(L)'
;MTGVLPSYVVGAWWEPESDAGATDVRDASTGEIVARVSTDGLDLGAALEYARTTGQASLGGLTFHERAVLLKRFALTLTERKSELYEISAQTGATQRDSWVDIDGGIGVLFSYSSKGRRELPNARVYVDGPVELLSKDGTFLGRHVFTRLPGVAVQINAFNFPVWGALEKFAPAFLAGVPTLVKPATPTGYLAEAFVRMLVESGDLPEGSLQLVSGSVPGLLDGLRLGDLVAFTGSASTAETLRAHAAVQTGGVRFTSETDSINASILGPDAAEGTPEFDAYVRQLVVEMTSKAGQKCTAIRRAIVPSAAVDAVIRAVQDRVERVVLGDPRADGVTMGPLASLAQRDEVRRRCAELAAGGGDLVVGSLADPEVVLADGSRGVVPDGAFIEPLLFSFADAASDALHDIEAFGPVSSIVGYDSLQDAVDLVARGGGSLVTSIATHDPVVAVELMTGISAFNGRVLLLDRDDARSSTGHGSPLPNLVHGGPGRAGGGEELGGIRAVLHHMQRTAVQGSPEMLTAITGIWHAGAESRPGGTHPFRKSLDELRIGDQVLSPPRTVGLDDIETFAAFTGDTFYAHMDEAAAEANPFFPGRVAHGYLLVSWAAGLFVDPAPGPVLANSGLENLRFVTPVSPGDAVRVELTAKQITPRETDDYGEVRWDAVIRNQHDDLVASYDVLTLVAKHASSAP
;
A
#
# COMPACT_ATOMS: atom_id res chain seq x y z
N MET A 1 -21.12 22.43 -18.01
CA MET A 1 -21.38 23.25 -16.80
C MET A 1 -20.26 24.28 -16.69
N THR A 2 -20.53 25.55 -16.89
CA THR A 2 -19.52 26.63 -16.82
C THR A 2 -19.46 27.33 -15.45
N GLY A 3 -19.97 26.65 -14.40
CA GLY A 3 -19.97 27.17 -13.02
C GLY A 3 -18.64 26.97 -12.30
N VAL A 4 -18.50 27.61 -11.13
CA VAL A 4 -17.38 27.37 -10.23
C VAL A 4 -17.57 26.02 -9.54
N LEU A 5 -16.51 25.20 -9.50
CA LEU A 5 -16.52 23.91 -8.80
C LEU A 5 -16.67 24.17 -7.29
N PRO A 6 -17.66 23.55 -6.63
CA PRO A 6 -17.81 23.70 -5.20
C PRO A 6 -16.70 22.95 -4.43
N SER A 7 -16.46 23.40 -3.22
CA SER A 7 -15.68 22.69 -2.20
C SER A 7 -16.63 22.00 -1.23
N TYR A 8 -16.25 20.84 -0.69
CA TYR A 8 -16.99 20.16 0.37
C TYR A 8 -16.25 20.33 1.69
N VAL A 9 -16.70 21.26 2.49
CA VAL A 9 -16.03 21.63 3.75
C VAL A 9 -17.06 21.85 4.86
N VAL A 10 -16.67 21.58 6.09
CA VAL A 10 -17.53 21.76 7.30
C VAL A 10 -18.91 21.06 7.13
N GLY A 11 -18.89 19.89 6.48
CA GLY A 11 -20.10 19.07 6.27
C GLY A 11 -21.07 19.57 5.19
N ALA A 12 -20.71 20.59 4.41
CA ALA A 12 -21.57 21.17 3.39
C ALA A 12 -20.80 21.50 2.09
N TRP A 13 -21.53 21.56 0.99
CA TRP A 13 -21.03 22.11 -0.26
C TRP A 13 -20.97 23.63 -0.16
N TRP A 14 -19.79 24.18 -0.38
CA TRP A 14 -19.49 25.61 -0.35
C TRP A 14 -19.14 26.11 -1.76
N GLU A 15 -19.66 27.26 -2.12
CA GLU A 15 -19.37 27.99 -3.37
C GLU A 15 -18.97 29.42 -3.04
N PRO A 16 -18.02 30.03 -3.80
CA PRO A 16 -17.68 31.43 -3.59
C PRO A 16 -18.86 32.35 -3.95
N GLU A 17 -18.96 33.48 -3.27
CA GLU A 17 -20.03 34.47 -3.52
C GLU A 17 -19.91 35.12 -4.92
N SER A 18 -18.74 35.09 -5.53
CA SER A 18 -18.47 35.66 -6.84
C SER A 18 -17.44 34.75 -7.61
N ASP A 19 -17.63 34.68 -8.91
CA ASP A 19 -16.69 34.03 -9.83
C ASP A 19 -15.59 35.00 -10.36
N ALA A 20 -15.60 36.27 -9.91
CA ALA A 20 -14.60 37.24 -10.25
C ALA A 20 -13.21 36.78 -9.76
N GLY A 21 -12.28 36.59 -10.70
CA GLY A 21 -10.93 36.07 -10.40
C GLY A 21 -10.82 34.55 -10.32
N ALA A 22 -11.89 33.81 -10.60
CA ALA A 22 -11.84 32.36 -10.70
C ALA A 22 -10.92 31.92 -11.84
N THR A 23 -10.17 30.84 -11.62
CA THR A 23 -9.26 30.25 -12.62
C THR A 23 -10.05 29.31 -13.53
N ASP A 24 -9.91 29.50 -14.85
CA ASP A 24 -10.50 28.61 -15.86
C ASP A 24 -9.83 27.22 -15.81
N VAL A 25 -10.65 26.18 -15.87
CA VAL A 25 -10.23 24.79 -16.08
C VAL A 25 -10.71 24.37 -17.47
N ARG A 26 -9.79 23.82 -18.26
CA ARG A 26 -10.05 23.57 -19.68
C ARG A 26 -9.98 22.09 -20.03
N ASP A 27 -10.77 21.70 -21.02
CA ASP A 27 -10.67 20.40 -21.68
C ASP A 27 -9.31 20.26 -22.34
N ALA A 28 -8.61 19.17 -22.06
CA ALA A 28 -7.26 18.93 -22.54
C ALA A 28 -7.15 18.77 -24.08
N SER A 29 -8.23 18.28 -24.72
CA SER A 29 -8.29 18.05 -26.17
C SER A 29 -8.68 19.29 -26.96
N THR A 30 -9.64 20.09 -26.46
CA THR A 30 -10.23 21.21 -27.22
C THR A 30 -9.81 22.59 -26.74
N GLY A 31 -9.35 22.71 -25.48
CA GLY A 31 -9.07 23.99 -24.83
C GLY A 31 -10.31 24.73 -24.35
N GLU A 32 -11.52 24.19 -24.54
CA GLU A 32 -12.77 24.78 -24.05
C GLU A 32 -12.83 24.78 -22.52
N ILE A 33 -13.50 25.81 -21.95
CA ILE A 33 -13.67 25.89 -20.49
C ILE A 33 -14.71 24.87 -20.04
N VAL A 34 -14.31 23.94 -19.17
CA VAL A 34 -15.18 22.90 -18.60
C VAL A 34 -15.65 23.23 -17.18
N ALA A 35 -14.86 24.00 -16.44
CA ALA A 35 -15.16 24.44 -15.09
C ALA A 35 -14.34 25.70 -14.74
N ARG A 36 -14.64 26.30 -13.59
CA ARG A 36 -13.82 27.33 -12.94
C ARG A 36 -13.56 26.92 -11.50
N VAL A 37 -12.49 27.43 -10.89
CA VAL A 37 -12.17 27.19 -9.48
C VAL A 37 -11.84 28.49 -8.78
N SER A 38 -12.34 28.65 -7.56
CA SER A 38 -12.01 29.74 -6.66
C SER A 38 -12.17 29.29 -5.22
N THR A 39 -11.29 29.75 -4.34
CA THR A 39 -11.37 29.58 -2.88
C THR A 39 -11.51 30.92 -2.18
N ASP A 40 -11.88 31.98 -2.93
CA ASP A 40 -12.04 33.32 -2.36
C ASP A 40 -13.20 33.33 -1.34
N GLY A 41 -12.88 33.72 -0.11
CA GLY A 41 -13.83 33.69 1.03
C GLY A 41 -13.93 32.33 1.76
N LEU A 42 -13.22 31.28 1.32
CA LEU A 42 -13.22 30.00 2.02
C LEU A 42 -12.40 30.05 3.32
N ASP A 43 -13.02 29.69 4.44
CA ASP A 43 -12.35 29.58 5.72
C ASP A 43 -11.63 28.21 5.88
N LEU A 44 -10.36 28.17 5.47
CA LEU A 44 -9.52 26.98 5.61
C LEU A 44 -9.25 26.62 7.09
N GLY A 45 -9.24 27.60 7.99
CA GLY A 45 -9.09 27.38 9.42
C GLY A 45 -10.26 26.61 10.02
N ALA A 46 -11.50 27.01 9.65
CA ALA A 46 -12.73 26.29 10.04
C ALA A 46 -12.74 24.86 9.47
N ALA A 47 -12.31 24.66 8.23
CA ALA A 47 -12.22 23.31 7.63
C ALA A 47 -11.25 22.41 8.39
N LEU A 48 -10.05 22.91 8.73
CA LEU A 48 -9.07 22.15 9.52
C LEU A 48 -9.59 21.83 10.93
N GLU A 49 -10.25 22.78 11.60
CA GLU A 49 -10.77 22.55 12.94
C GLU A 49 -11.96 21.60 12.96
N TYR A 50 -12.81 21.63 11.91
CA TYR A 50 -13.89 20.67 11.73
C TYR A 50 -13.36 19.23 11.57
N ALA A 51 -12.29 19.05 10.81
CA ALA A 51 -11.63 17.74 10.70
C ALA A 51 -11.09 17.28 12.06
N ARG A 52 -10.41 18.18 12.81
CA ARG A 52 -9.80 17.87 14.11
C ARG A 52 -10.80 17.62 15.23
N THR A 53 -12.00 18.13 15.13
CA THR A 53 -13.07 17.94 16.13
C THR A 53 -14.07 16.90 15.68
N THR A 54 -14.93 17.22 14.74
CA THR A 54 -16.01 16.36 14.25
C THR A 54 -15.47 15.11 13.55
N GLY A 55 -14.52 15.27 12.62
CA GLY A 55 -13.91 14.15 11.90
C GLY A 55 -13.15 13.19 12.83
N GLN A 56 -12.39 13.72 13.77
CA GLN A 56 -11.69 12.93 14.77
C GLN A 56 -12.67 12.20 15.71
N ALA A 57 -13.79 12.82 16.09
CA ALA A 57 -14.79 12.19 16.94
C ALA A 57 -15.51 11.05 16.20
N SER A 58 -15.95 11.28 14.96
CA SER A 58 -16.69 10.30 14.16
C SER A 58 -15.85 9.04 13.84
N LEU A 59 -14.56 9.22 13.50
CA LEU A 59 -13.66 8.09 13.20
C LEU A 59 -13.10 7.42 14.45
N GLY A 60 -12.93 8.16 15.54
CA GLY A 60 -12.28 7.69 16.75
C GLY A 60 -13.06 6.64 17.54
N GLY A 61 -14.38 6.60 17.39
CA GLY A 61 -15.23 5.57 17.96
C GLY A 61 -15.13 4.22 17.26
N LEU A 62 -14.73 4.22 15.98
CA LEU A 62 -14.72 3.03 15.13
C LEU A 62 -13.42 2.22 15.29
N THR A 63 -13.55 0.90 15.22
CA THR A 63 -12.43 -0.04 15.13
C THR A 63 -11.84 -0.04 13.71
N PHE A 64 -10.67 -0.68 13.53
CA PHE A 64 -10.11 -0.90 12.19
C PHE A 64 -11.07 -1.67 11.29
N HIS A 65 -11.77 -2.68 11.82
CA HIS A 65 -12.69 -3.50 11.03
C HIS A 65 -13.94 -2.71 10.59
N GLU A 66 -14.53 -1.90 11.47
CA GLU A 66 -15.67 -1.04 11.12
C GLU A 66 -15.29 -0.04 10.03
N ARG A 67 -14.12 0.61 10.14
CA ARG A 67 -13.61 1.50 9.08
C ARG A 67 -13.33 0.74 7.78
N ALA A 68 -12.81 -0.48 7.86
CA ALA A 68 -12.58 -1.32 6.68
C ALA A 68 -13.88 -1.71 5.97
N VAL A 69 -14.97 -1.94 6.70
CA VAL A 69 -16.31 -2.18 6.12
C VAL A 69 -16.81 -0.93 5.39
N LEU A 70 -16.61 0.26 5.96
CA LEU A 70 -16.98 1.52 5.29
C LEU A 70 -16.19 1.72 3.99
N LEU A 71 -14.87 1.44 3.98
CA LEU A 71 -14.08 1.48 2.73
C LEU A 71 -14.64 0.56 1.65
N LYS A 72 -15.16 -0.62 2.03
CA LYS A 72 -15.83 -1.51 1.07
C LYS A 72 -17.12 -0.88 0.50
N ARG A 73 -17.91 -0.22 1.34
CA ARG A 73 -19.13 0.47 0.89
C ARG A 73 -18.79 1.60 -0.08
N PHE A 74 -17.78 2.42 0.23
CA PHE A 74 -17.28 3.46 -0.68
C PHE A 74 -16.85 2.88 -2.03
N ALA A 75 -16.11 1.77 -2.02
CA ALA A 75 -15.70 1.09 -3.25
C ALA A 75 -16.90 0.59 -4.06
N LEU A 76 -17.92 0.06 -3.42
CA LEU A 76 -19.16 -0.39 -4.09
C LEU A 76 -19.92 0.80 -4.69
N THR A 77 -20.13 1.88 -3.95
CA THR A 77 -20.77 3.10 -4.43
C THR A 77 -20.09 3.65 -5.69
N LEU A 78 -18.74 3.76 -5.64
CA LEU A 78 -17.99 4.23 -6.81
C LEU A 78 -18.04 3.23 -7.97
N THR A 79 -18.05 1.92 -7.70
CA THR A 79 -18.19 0.89 -8.73
C THR A 79 -19.53 0.99 -9.48
N GLU A 80 -20.61 1.25 -8.76
CA GLU A 80 -21.95 1.39 -9.35
C GLU A 80 -22.07 2.63 -10.25
N ARG A 81 -21.33 3.70 -9.94
CA ARG A 81 -21.40 5.00 -10.62
C ARG A 81 -20.17 5.32 -11.48
N LYS A 82 -19.23 4.42 -11.64
CA LYS A 82 -17.97 4.72 -12.34
C LYS A 82 -18.12 5.15 -13.81
N SER A 83 -19.22 4.81 -14.46
CA SER A 83 -19.50 5.28 -15.84
C SER A 83 -19.58 6.80 -15.91
N GLU A 84 -20.15 7.46 -14.90
CA GLU A 84 -20.20 8.92 -14.80
C GLU A 84 -18.77 9.52 -14.70
N LEU A 85 -17.87 8.85 -13.96
CA LEU A 85 -16.47 9.27 -13.86
C LEU A 85 -15.71 9.09 -15.17
N TYR A 86 -15.99 8.01 -15.93
CA TYR A 86 -15.37 7.78 -17.23
C TYR A 86 -15.72 8.87 -18.25
N GLU A 87 -16.99 9.31 -18.29
CA GLU A 87 -17.43 10.39 -19.17
C GLU A 87 -16.67 11.71 -18.87
N ILE A 88 -16.51 12.02 -17.58
CA ILE A 88 -15.78 13.21 -17.13
C ILE A 88 -14.28 13.08 -17.38
N SER A 89 -13.72 11.89 -17.18
CA SER A 89 -12.28 11.62 -17.28
C SER A 89 -11.70 11.91 -18.68
N ALA A 90 -12.48 11.73 -19.74
CA ALA A 90 -12.05 12.04 -21.10
C ALA A 90 -11.60 13.52 -21.27
N GLN A 91 -12.20 14.45 -20.53
CA GLN A 91 -11.84 15.87 -20.55
C GLN A 91 -10.43 16.13 -20.01
N THR A 92 -9.87 15.20 -19.21
CA THR A 92 -8.48 15.26 -18.70
C THR A 92 -7.44 14.80 -19.74
N GLY A 93 -7.87 14.44 -20.94
CA GLY A 93 -7.03 13.79 -21.95
C GLY A 93 -6.86 12.28 -21.74
N ALA A 94 -7.54 11.68 -20.80
CA ALA A 94 -7.44 10.24 -20.51
C ALA A 94 -8.21 9.42 -21.54
N THR A 95 -7.56 8.45 -22.17
CA THR A 95 -8.21 7.41 -22.94
C THR A 95 -9.04 6.50 -22.03
N GLN A 96 -9.92 5.66 -22.61
CA GLN A 96 -10.67 4.69 -21.80
C GLN A 96 -9.75 3.78 -20.96
N ARG A 97 -8.60 3.40 -21.51
CA ARG A 97 -7.60 2.61 -20.78
C ARG A 97 -6.97 3.38 -19.63
N ASP A 98 -6.63 4.65 -19.84
CA ASP A 98 -6.06 5.50 -18.80
C ASP A 98 -7.08 5.77 -17.69
N SER A 99 -8.36 5.98 -18.06
CA SER A 99 -9.47 6.13 -17.12
C SER A 99 -9.69 4.88 -16.30
N TRP A 100 -9.52 3.68 -16.90
CA TRP A 100 -9.59 2.42 -16.18
C TRP A 100 -8.47 2.32 -15.13
N VAL A 101 -7.25 2.72 -15.47
CA VAL A 101 -6.13 2.73 -14.49
C VAL A 101 -6.42 3.67 -13.33
N ASP A 102 -6.92 4.87 -13.60
CA ASP A 102 -7.21 5.89 -12.58
C ASP A 102 -8.43 5.50 -11.73
N ILE A 103 -9.56 5.22 -12.36
CA ILE A 103 -10.85 5.04 -11.67
C ILE A 103 -10.95 3.64 -11.06
N ASP A 104 -10.83 2.57 -11.87
CA ASP A 104 -10.92 1.20 -11.34
C ASP A 104 -9.73 0.87 -10.44
N GLY A 105 -8.55 1.40 -10.76
CA GLY A 105 -7.38 1.29 -9.89
C GLY A 105 -7.59 1.94 -8.54
N GLY A 106 -8.10 3.17 -8.49
CA GLY A 106 -8.45 3.87 -7.24
C GLY A 106 -9.51 3.14 -6.43
N ILE A 107 -10.57 2.64 -7.08
CA ILE A 107 -11.59 1.79 -6.44
C ILE A 107 -10.95 0.50 -5.90
N GLY A 108 -10.04 -0.10 -6.66
CA GLY A 108 -9.28 -1.29 -6.27
C GLY A 108 -8.44 -1.08 -5.02
N VAL A 109 -7.89 0.12 -4.83
CA VAL A 109 -7.19 0.50 -3.58
C VAL A 109 -8.13 0.43 -2.38
N LEU A 110 -9.35 0.98 -2.48
CA LEU A 110 -10.35 0.90 -1.40
C LEU A 110 -10.68 -0.55 -1.04
N PHE A 111 -10.91 -1.42 -2.03
CA PHE A 111 -11.14 -2.85 -1.80
C PHE A 111 -9.95 -3.53 -1.13
N SER A 112 -8.74 -3.21 -1.55
CA SER A 112 -7.51 -3.77 -1.00
C SER A 112 -7.33 -3.40 0.46
N TYR A 113 -7.48 -2.14 0.83
CA TYR A 113 -7.38 -1.68 2.22
C TYR A 113 -8.55 -2.18 3.08
N SER A 114 -9.77 -2.27 2.53
CA SER A 114 -10.88 -2.92 3.22
C SER A 114 -10.58 -4.39 3.55
N SER A 115 -10.05 -5.14 2.60
CA SER A 115 -9.69 -6.54 2.80
C SER A 115 -8.54 -6.71 3.81
N LYS A 116 -7.46 -5.93 3.65
CA LYS A 116 -6.29 -5.95 4.56
C LYS A 116 -6.65 -5.51 5.97
N GLY A 117 -7.44 -4.45 6.11
CA GLY A 117 -7.88 -3.93 7.41
C GLY A 117 -8.59 -4.99 8.25
N ARG A 118 -9.38 -5.87 7.62
CA ARG A 118 -10.08 -6.96 8.32
C ARG A 118 -9.23 -8.21 8.54
N ARG A 119 -8.18 -8.43 7.74
CA ARG A 119 -7.35 -9.63 7.84
C ARG A 119 -6.05 -9.43 8.62
N GLU A 120 -5.48 -8.23 8.57
CA GLU A 120 -4.14 -7.94 9.06
C GLU A 120 -4.14 -6.98 10.26
N LEU A 121 -5.25 -6.26 10.50
CA LEU A 121 -5.44 -5.42 11.68
C LEU A 121 -6.43 -6.07 12.67
N PRO A 122 -6.30 -5.79 13.97
CA PRO A 122 -7.23 -6.29 14.97
C PRO A 122 -8.59 -5.58 14.88
N ASN A 123 -9.66 -6.22 15.36
CA ASN A 123 -10.93 -5.52 15.57
C ASN A 123 -10.85 -4.64 16.84
N ALA A 124 -9.98 -3.66 16.80
CA ALA A 124 -9.65 -2.73 17.88
C ALA A 124 -9.33 -1.34 17.34
N ARG A 125 -9.04 -0.41 18.24
CA ARG A 125 -8.60 0.97 17.89
C ARG A 125 -7.11 1.17 18.07
N VAL A 126 -6.42 0.19 18.63
CA VAL A 126 -4.98 0.18 18.87
C VAL A 126 -4.37 -0.99 18.11
N TYR A 127 -3.28 -0.76 17.41
CA TYR A 127 -2.48 -1.81 16.79
C TYR A 127 -1.25 -2.10 17.65
N VAL A 128 -1.01 -3.36 17.94
CA VAL A 128 0.13 -3.82 18.75
C VAL A 128 1.24 -4.28 17.83
N ASP A 129 2.43 -3.74 18.00
CA ASP A 129 3.58 -3.98 17.14
C ASP A 129 4.65 -4.84 17.83
N GLY A 130 5.02 -5.91 17.19
CA GLY A 130 6.06 -6.82 17.65
C GLY A 130 5.70 -7.66 18.88
N PRO A 131 6.65 -8.39 19.45
CA PRO A 131 6.49 -9.19 20.66
C PRO A 131 6.46 -8.33 21.93
N VAL A 132 6.09 -8.95 23.06
CA VAL A 132 6.26 -8.36 24.38
C VAL A 132 7.72 -8.43 24.78
N GLU A 133 8.22 -7.35 25.39
CA GLU A 133 9.58 -7.26 25.93
C GLU A 133 9.55 -7.48 27.46
N LEU A 134 10.32 -8.46 27.95
CA LEU A 134 10.52 -8.67 29.38
C LEU A 134 11.52 -7.65 29.92
N LEU A 135 11.08 -6.72 30.75
CA LEU A 135 11.91 -5.67 31.34
C LEU A 135 12.36 -6.00 32.76
N SER A 136 11.73 -6.98 33.42
CA SER A 136 12.17 -7.54 34.70
C SER A 136 12.32 -9.06 34.60
N LYS A 137 13.22 -9.64 35.42
CA LYS A 137 13.49 -11.09 35.43
C LYS A 137 12.30 -11.93 35.89
N ASP A 138 11.45 -11.37 36.72
CA ASP A 138 10.28 -12.02 37.31
C ASP A 138 9.00 -11.84 36.47
N GLY A 139 9.10 -11.11 35.33
CA GLY A 139 7.97 -10.88 34.43
C GLY A 139 6.91 -9.90 34.96
N THR A 140 7.17 -9.20 36.06
CA THR A 140 6.21 -8.23 36.65
C THR A 140 6.24 -6.87 35.98
N PHE A 141 7.28 -6.60 35.15
CA PHE A 141 7.46 -5.37 34.40
C PHE A 141 7.75 -5.70 32.94
N LEU A 142 6.87 -5.26 32.04
CA LEU A 142 6.86 -5.57 30.61
C LEU A 142 6.90 -4.29 29.79
N GLY A 143 7.33 -4.41 28.53
CA GLY A 143 7.25 -3.39 27.51
C GLY A 143 6.50 -3.86 26.27
N ARG A 144 5.76 -2.94 25.64
CA ARG A 144 5.05 -3.21 24.38
C ARG A 144 5.03 -1.97 23.50
N HIS A 145 5.20 -2.14 22.19
CA HIS A 145 4.94 -1.06 21.26
C HIS A 145 3.48 -1.11 20.79
N VAL A 146 2.86 0.06 20.76
CA VAL A 146 1.51 0.23 20.25
C VAL A 146 1.45 1.38 19.27
N PHE A 147 0.56 1.28 18.28
CA PHE A 147 0.21 2.37 17.41
C PHE A 147 -1.18 2.88 17.74
N THR A 148 -1.30 4.19 17.88
CA THR A 148 -2.57 4.92 18.03
C THR A 148 -2.69 5.95 16.91
N ARG A 149 -3.91 6.28 16.51
CA ARG A 149 -4.16 7.28 15.45
C ARG A 149 -3.56 8.64 15.80
N LEU A 150 -3.15 9.40 14.77
CA LEU A 150 -2.79 10.80 14.94
C LEU A 150 -4.03 11.64 15.30
N PRO A 151 -3.90 12.65 16.17
CA PRO A 151 -5.04 13.47 16.63
C PRO A 151 -5.41 14.62 15.68
N GLY A 152 -4.77 14.70 14.51
CA GLY A 152 -4.90 15.81 13.56
C GLY A 152 -5.70 15.45 12.31
N VAL A 153 -5.36 16.10 11.21
CA VAL A 153 -5.93 15.93 9.87
C VAL A 153 -4.83 15.53 8.87
N ALA A 154 -5.16 14.64 7.94
CA ALA A 154 -4.32 14.33 6.79
C ALA A 154 -4.68 15.27 5.62
N VAL A 155 -3.82 16.24 5.35
CA VAL A 155 -3.95 17.12 4.18
C VAL A 155 -3.28 16.46 3.00
N GLN A 156 -4.04 16.22 1.93
CA GLN A 156 -3.57 15.56 0.71
C GLN A 156 -3.55 16.55 -0.45
N ILE A 157 -2.36 16.91 -0.89
CA ILE A 157 -2.15 17.79 -2.05
C ILE A 157 -1.77 16.90 -3.23
N ASN A 158 -2.71 16.65 -4.14
CA ASN A 158 -2.60 15.64 -5.18
C ASN A 158 -2.19 16.22 -6.53
N ALA A 159 -1.53 15.39 -7.35
CA ALA A 159 -1.18 15.72 -8.72
C ALA A 159 -2.37 15.60 -9.69
N PHE A 160 -2.17 16.05 -10.92
CA PHE A 160 -3.22 16.12 -11.94
C PHE A 160 -3.39 14.83 -12.76
N ASN A 161 -2.41 13.95 -12.75
CA ASN A 161 -2.32 12.84 -13.71
C ASN A 161 -3.32 11.70 -13.43
N PHE A 162 -3.51 11.33 -12.15
CA PHE A 162 -4.48 10.31 -11.71
C PHE A 162 -5.31 10.86 -10.55
N PRO A 163 -6.31 11.74 -10.84
CA PRO A 163 -7.04 12.47 -9.79
C PRO A 163 -7.91 11.58 -8.88
N VAL A 164 -8.39 10.43 -9.37
CA VAL A 164 -9.16 9.47 -8.55
C VAL A 164 -8.22 8.55 -7.78
N TRP A 165 -7.28 7.89 -8.49
CA TRP A 165 -6.31 7.02 -7.84
C TRP A 165 -5.51 7.77 -6.77
N GLY A 166 -4.87 8.90 -7.15
CA GLY A 166 -3.98 9.65 -6.27
C GLY A 166 -4.65 10.19 -5.01
N ALA A 167 -5.95 10.47 -5.07
CA ALA A 167 -6.72 10.81 -3.89
C ALA A 167 -7.07 9.57 -3.04
N LEU A 168 -7.55 8.49 -3.68
CA LEU A 168 -8.02 7.30 -2.98
C LEU A 168 -6.88 6.47 -2.36
N GLU A 169 -5.68 6.45 -2.97
CA GLU A 169 -4.51 5.77 -2.40
C GLU A 169 -4.04 6.39 -1.09
N LYS A 170 -4.19 7.71 -0.92
CA LYS A 170 -3.86 8.42 0.31
C LYS A 170 -5.02 8.43 1.31
N PHE A 171 -6.26 8.52 0.80
CA PHE A 171 -7.46 8.50 1.62
C PHE A 171 -7.65 7.15 2.34
N ALA A 172 -7.51 6.03 1.64
CA ALA A 172 -7.81 4.71 2.19
C ALA A 172 -6.98 4.37 3.45
N PRO A 173 -5.64 4.51 3.46
CA PRO A 173 -4.84 4.25 4.65
C PRO A 173 -5.09 5.27 5.77
N ALA A 174 -5.28 6.57 5.46
CA ALA A 174 -5.61 7.60 6.45
C ALA A 174 -6.95 7.29 7.14
N PHE A 175 -7.98 6.99 6.36
CA PHE A 175 -9.30 6.62 6.86
C PHE A 175 -9.26 5.35 7.72
N LEU A 176 -8.53 4.32 7.27
CA LEU A 176 -8.37 3.07 8.00
C LEU A 176 -7.60 3.28 9.33
N ALA A 177 -6.62 4.18 9.36
CA ALA A 177 -5.96 4.62 10.59
C ALA A 177 -6.89 5.40 11.54
N GLY A 178 -8.01 5.95 11.01
CA GLY A 178 -8.95 6.78 11.77
C GLY A 178 -8.57 8.26 11.79
N VAL A 179 -7.87 8.73 10.75
CA VAL A 179 -7.48 10.13 10.57
C VAL A 179 -8.34 10.77 9.49
N PRO A 180 -9.06 11.86 9.79
CA PRO A 180 -9.85 12.59 8.80
C PRO A 180 -8.97 13.23 7.74
N THR A 181 -9.51 13.39 6.54
CA THR A 181 -8.76 13.82 5.37
C THR A 181 -9.31 15.09 4.76
N LEU A 182 -8.45 16.03 4.39
CA LEU A 182 -8.73 17.15 3.53
C LEU A 182 -8.00 16.98 2.21
N VAL A 183 -8.76 16.79 1.12
CA VAL A 183 -8.23 16.58 -0.23
C VAL A 183 -8.16 17.90 -0.98
N LYS A 184 -6.98 18.23 -1.49
CA LYS A 184 -6.73 19.34 -2.41
C LYS A 184 -6.26 18.75 -3.74
N PRO A 185 -7.14 18.55 -4.74
CA PRO A 185 -6.75 18.07 -6.06
C PRO A 185 -5.98 19.14 -6.85
N ALA A 186 -5.23 18.73 -7.85
CA ALA A 186 -4.66 19.66 -8.81
C ALA A 186 -5.76 20.35 -9.62
N THR A 187 -5.59 21.65 -9.87
CA THR A 187 -6.59 22.49 -10.55
C THR A 187 -7.04 21.94 -11.92
N PRO A 188 -6.14 21.47 -12.82
CA PRO A 188 -6.56 21.05 -14.16
C PRO A 188 -7.53 19.87 -14.19
N THR A 189 -7.58 19.04 -13.15
CA THR A 189 -8.37 17.81 -13.11
C THR A 189 -9.28 17.71 -11.87
N GLY A 190 -9.42 18.85 -11.16
CA GLY A 190 -10.14 18.90 -9.87
C GLY A 190 -11.62 18.54 -9.98
N TYR A 191 -12.24 18.76 -11.13
CA TYR A 191 -13.65 18.40 -11.38
C TYR A 191 -13.91 16.88 -11.29
N LEU A 192 -12.93 16.06 -11.63
CA LEU A 192 -13.05 14.60 -11.45
C LEU A 192 -12.97 14.20 -9.98
N ALA A 193 -12.13 14.91 -9.20
CA ALA A 193 -12.07 14.72 -7.75
C ALA A 193 -13.38 15.17 -7.06
N GLU A 194 -13.96 16.29 -7.49
CA GLU A 194 -15.26 16.75 -7.00
C GLU A 194 -16.35 15.71 -7.27
N ALA A 195 -16.37 15.13 -8.47
CA ALA A 195 -17.39 14.15 -8.85
C ALA A 195 -17.35 12.89 -7.95
N PHE A 196 -16.18 12.28 -7.72
CA PHE A 196 -16.14 11.10 -6.85
C PHE A 196 -16.44 11.44 -5.37
N VAL A 197 -15.99 12.61 -4.88
CA VAL A 197 -16.32 13.04 -3.51
C VAL A 197 -17.83 13.27 -3.37
N ARG A 198 -18.47 13.85 -4.36
CA ARG A 198 -19.94 14.02 -4.39
C ARG A 198 -20.66 12.67 -4.31
N MET A 199 -20.21 11.68 -5.06
CA MET A 199 -20.77 10.32 -4.99
C MET A 199 -20.66 9.71 -3.59
N LEU A 200 -19.50 9.89 -2.92
CA LEU A 200 -19.31 9.41 -1.55
C LEU A 200 -20.19 10.15 -0.54
N VAL A 201 -20.35 11.46 -0.68
CA VAL A 201 -21.24 12.27 0.19
C VAL A 201 -22.70 11.85 0.00
N GLU A 202 -23.14 11.68 -1.24
CA GLU A 202 -24.52 11.29 -1.60
C GLU A 202 -24.85 9.87 -1.14
N SER A 203 -23.88 8.99 -0.95
CA SER A 203 -24.11 7.64 -0.43
C SER A 203 -24.66 7.61 0.99
N GLY A 204 -24.40 8.66 1.79
CA GLY A 204 -24.78 8.71 3.19
C GLY A 204 -23.95 7.83 4.13
N ASP A 205 -22.98 7.09 3.60
CA ASP A 205 -22.10 6.19 4.39
C ASP A 205 -20.87 6.92 4.97
N LEU A 206 -20.60 8.16 4.53
CA LEU A 206 -19.41 8.91 4.91
C LEU A 206 -19.55 9.45 6.35
N PRO A 207 -18.69 9.04 7.32
CA PRO A 207 -18.70 9.59 8.65
C PRO A 207 -18.49 11.12 8.63
N GLU A 208 -19.21 11.84 9.43
CA GLU A 208 -19.18 13.30 9.45
C GLU A 208 -17.77 13.83 9.69
N GLY A 209 -17.30 14.78 8.87
CA GLY A 209 -15.97 15.38 8.95
C GLY A 209 -14.79 14.46 8.57
N SER A 210 -15.05 13.22 8.17
CA SER A 210 -13.99 12.26 7.81
C SER A 210 -13.32 12.57 6.47
N LEU A 211 -14.00 13.25 5.56
CA LEU A 211 -13.51 13.67 4.25
C LEU A 211 -13.97 15.09 3.96
N GLN A 212 -13.06 15.93 3.48
CA GLN A 212 -13.32 17.25 2.95
C GLN A 212 -12.58 17.44 1.62
N LEU A 213 -13.08 18.32 0.77
CA LEU A 213 -12.52 18.66 -0.54
C LEU A 213 -12.38 20.16 -0.69
N VAL A 214 -11.24 20.65 -1.15
CA VAL A 214 -11.03 22.05 -1.52
C VAL A 214 -10.70 22.15 -3.00
N SER A 215 -11.62 22.72 -3.78
CA SER A 215 -11.51 22.89 -5.23
C SER A 215 -10.87 24.24 -5.55
N GLY A 216 -9.55 24.28 -5.66
CA GLY A 216 -8.81 25.49 -6.00
C GLY A 216 -7.49 25.67 -5.25
N SER A 217 -6.96 26.89 -5.25
CA SER A 217 -5.73 27.25 -4.54
C SER A 217 -5.99 27.35 -3.04
N VAL A 218 -4.98 27.02 -2.23
CA VAL A 218 -5.07 27.00 -0.76
C VAL A 218 -3.98 27.84 -0.10
N PRO A 219 -3.89 29.14 -0.40
CA PRO A 219 -2.88 30.00 0.22
C PRO A 219 -3.07 29.99 1.75
N GLY A 220 -1.95 29.89 2.49
CA GLY A 220 -2.00 29.89 3.95
C GLY A 220 -2.50 28.61 4.62
N LEU A 221 -2.82 27.55 3.86
CA LEU A 221 -3.28 26.27 4.45
C LEU A 221 -2.27 25.71 5.47
N LEU A 222 -0.98 25.78 5.15
CA LEU A 222 0.07 25.27 6.03
C LEU A 222 0.21 26.08 7.32
N ASP A 223 -0.14 27.37 7.31
CA ASP A 223 -0.11 28.24 8.51
C ASP A 223 -1.07 27.74 9.59
N GLY A 224 -2.16 27.08 9.17
CA GLY A 224 -3.16 26.49 10.06
C GLY A 224 -2.79 25.10 10.60
N LEU A 225 -1.69 24.48 10.14
CA LEU A 225 -1.30 23.14 10.55
C LEU A 225 -0.51 23.15 11.87
N ARG A 226 -0.64 22.05 12.62
CA ARG A 226 -0.01 21.89 13.94
C ARG A 226 0.44 20.45 14.19
N LEU A 227 1.13 20.23 15.30
CA LEU A 227 1.53 18.89 15.75
C LEU A 227 0.34 17.93 15.76
N GLY A 228 0.53 16.77 15.15
CA GLY A 228 -0.50 15.74 14.94
C GLY A 228 -1.14 15.78 13.57
N ASP A 229 -1.01 16.87 12.82
CA ASP A 229 -1.40 16.91 11.41
C ASP A 229 -0.33 16.27 10.52
N LEU A 230 -0.73 15.91 9.29
CA LEU A 230 0.12 15.33 8.28
C LEU A 230 -0.18 15.97 6.92
N VAL A 231 0.86 16.19 6.13
CA VAL A 231 0.77 16.58 4.73
C VAL A 231 1.32 15.46 3.87
N ALA A 232 0.51 14.97 2.93
CA ALA A 232 0.94 14.09 1.86
C ALA A 232 0.87 14.86 0.53
N PHE A 233 2.01 15.03 -0.12
CA PHE A 233 2.16 15.82 -1.35
C PHE A 233 2.58 14.92 -2.51
N THR A 234 1.90 15.07 -3.65
CA THR A 234 2.36 14.51 -4.93
C THR A 234 2.45 15.63 -5.95
N GLY A 235 3.64 15.85 -6.53
CA GLY A 235 3.88 16.92 -7.50
C GLY A 235 5.37 17.16 -7.76
N SER A 236 5.73 18.38 -8.20
CA SER A 236 7.11 18.72 -8.52
C SER A 236 8.02 18.78 -7.29
N ALA A 237 9.30 18.43 -7.47
CA ALA A 237 10.31 18.53 -6.43
C ALA A 237 10.43 19.96 -5.87
N SER A 238 10.37 20.98 -6.73
CA SER A 238 10.46 22.39 -6.31
C SER A 238 9.31 22.82 -5.41
N THR A 239 8.09 22.34 -5.68
CA THR A 239 6.94 22.57 -4.79
C THR A 239 7.12 21.84 -3.47
N ALA A 240 7.58 20.58 -3.50
CA ALA A 240 7.85 19.82 -2.28
C ALA A 240 8.91 20.49 -1.41
N GLU A 241 9.97 21.04 -1.99
CA GLU A 241 10.98 21.81 -1.26
C GLU A 241 10.38 23.04 -0.57
N THR A 242 9.53 23.78 -1.27
CA THR A 242 8.81 24.94 -0.71
C THR A 242 7.93 24.54 0.47
N LEU A 243 7.14 23.47 0.32
CA LEU A 243 6.27 22.96 1.39
C LEU A 243 7.07 22.43 2.58
N ARG A 244 8.16 21.70 2.30
CA ARG A 244 9.06 21.14 3.32
C ARG A 244 9.78 22.24 4.10
N ALA A 245 10.11 23.36 3.45
CA ALA A 245 10.72 24.51 4.10
C ALA A 245 9.77 25.31 5.00
N HIS A 246 8.47 25.05 4.96
CA HIS A 246 7.48 25.76 5.76
C HIS A 246 7.66 25.49 7.25
N ALA A 247 7.47 26.51 8.10
CA ALA A 247 7.70 26.43 9.55
C ALA A 247 6.85 25.35 10.24
N ALA A 248 5.62 25.12 9.80
CA ALA A 248 4.75 24.05 10.32
C ALA A 248 5.39 22.66 10.19
N VAL A 249 6.12 22.41 9.10
CA VAL A 249 6.84 21.16 8.84
C VAL A 249 8.17 21.13 9.57
N GLN A 250 9.01 22.17 9.43
CA GLN A 250 10.37 22.19 9.99
C GLN A 250 10.40 22.22 11.50
N THR A 251 9.55 23.01 12.13
CA THR A 251 9.57 23.26 13.57
C THR A 251 8.24 23.01 14.27
N GLY A 252 7.13 23.00 13.53
CA GLY A 252 5.77 22.80 14.07
C GLY A 252 5.39 21.34 14.30
N GLY A 253 6.24 20.37 13.92
CA GLY A 253 6.02 18.95 14.13
C GLY A 253 4.96 18.32 13.22
N VAL A 254 4.55 18.98 12.15
CA VAL A 254 3.68 18.43 11.12
C VAL A 254 4.46 17.38 10.33
N ARG A 255 3.90 16.18 10.19
CA ARG A 255 4.50 15.15 9.36
C ARG A 255 4.35 15.52 7.88
N PHE A 256 5.41 15.32 7.12
CA PHE A 256 5.42 15.61 5.69
C PHE A 256 5.94 14.41 4.90
N THR A 257 5.13 13.90 3.99
CA THR A 257 5.53 12.93 2.98
C THR A 257 5.36 13.50 1.60
N SER A 258 6.21 13.11 0.68
CA SER A 258 6.10 13.56 -0.70
C SER A 258 6.48 12.45 -1.67
N GLU A 259 5.75 12.42 -2.78
CA GLU A 259 6.12 11.77 -4.02
C GLU A 259 6.42 12.85 -5.05
N THR A 260 7.66 12.87 -5.55
CA THR A 260 8.14 13.96 -6.40
C THR A 260 8.77 13.44 -7.69
N ASP A 261 9.55 14.26 -8.36
CA ASP A 261 10.22 13.95 -9.63
C ASP A 261 10.95 12.60 -9.59
N SER A 262 10.77 11.79 -10.61
CA SER A 262 11.37 10.46 -10.69
C SER A 262 11.94 10.16 -12.06
N ILE A 263 13.26 9.95 -12.13
CA ILE A 263 13.93 9.55 -13.36
C ILE A 263 14.02 8.01 -13.42
N ASN A 264 12.86 7.38 -13.50
CA ASN A 264 12.77 5.92 -13.50
C ASN A 264 13.56 5.29 -14.64
N ALA A 265 14.21 4.18 -14.36
CA ALA A 265 14.99 3.45 -15.33
C ALA A 265 14.33 2.11 -15.73
N SER A 266 14.64 1.64 -16.92
CA SER A 266 14.40 0.25 -17.32
C SER A 266 15.68 -0.31 -17.92
N ILE A 267 16.14 -1.45 -17.39
CA ILE A 267 17.38 -2.11 -17.79
C ILE A 267 17.03 -3.30 -18.68
N LEU A 268 17.64 -3.37 -19.86
CA LEU A 268 17.62 -4.56 -20.70
C LEU A 268 18.84 -5.43 -20.32
N GLY A 269 18.62 -6.65 -19.89
CA GLY A 269 19.70 -7.58 -19.56
C GLY A 269 20.54 -7.96 -20.79
N PRO A 270 21.83 -8.34 -20.61
CA PRO A 270 22.69 -8.74 -21.73
C PRO A 270 22.24 -10.02 -22.43
N ASP A 271 21.44 -10.85 -21.75
CA ASP A 271 20.81 -12.07 -22.27
C ASP A 271 19.56 -11.79 -23.11
N ALA A 272 18.99 -10.59 -22.99
CA ALA A 272 17.74 -10.19 -23.66
C ALA A 272 18.02 -9.57 -25.05
N ALA A 273 18.63 -10.36 -25.95
CA ALA A 273 18.93 -9.93 -27.32
C ALA A 273 17.68 -9.80 -28.20
N GLU A 274 17.78 -9.08 -29.33
CA GLU A 274 16.72 -8.97 -30.31
C GLU A 274 16.16 -10.35 -30.73
N GLY A 275 14.83 -10.50 -30.67
CA GLY A 275 14.13 -11.77 -30.95
C GLY A 275 13.86 -12.61 -29.72
N THR A 276 14.35 -12.25 -28.54
CA THR A 276 13.96 -12.91 -27.29
C THR A 276 12.64 -12.37 -26.74
N PRO A 277 11.89 -13.16 -25.97
CA PRO A 277 10.66 -12.68 -25.31
C PRO A 277 10.90 -11.47 -24.37
N GLU A 278 12.05 -11.44 -23.71
CA GLU A 278 12.47 -10.37 -22.80
C GLU A 278 12.68 -9.06 -23.55
N PHE A 279 13.34 -9.11 -24.72
CA PHE A 279 13.48 -7.93 -25.59
C PHE A 279 12.13 -7.37 -26.02
N ASP A 280 11.23 -8.26 -26.50
CA ASP A 280 9.88 -7.85 -26.92
C ASP A 280 9.06 -7.28 -25.75
N ALA A 281 9.18 -7.86 -24.56
CA ALA A 281 8.53 -7.37 -23.34
C ALA A 281 9.10 -6.00 -22.92
N TYR A 282 10.41 -5.82 -22.97
CA TYR A 282 11.11 -4.55 -22.69
C TYR A 282 10.63 -3.42 -23.59
N VAL A 283 10.69 -3.60 -24.91
CA VAL A 283 10.26 -2.59 -25.89
C VAL A 283 8.77 -2.29 -25.74
N ARG A 284 7.94 -3.30 -25.52
CA ARG A 284 6.52 -3.11 -25.25
C ARG A 284 6.29 -2.26 -24.02
N GLN A 285 6.99 -2.55 -22.90
CA GLN A 285 6.85 -1.76 -21.64
C GLN A 285 7.31 -0.31 -21.85
N LEU A 286 8.43 -0.09 -22.53
CA LEU A 286 8.93 1.24 -22.81
C LEU A 286 7.88 2.09 -23.56
N VAL A 287 7.30 1.56 -24.64
CA VAL A 287 6.28 2.27 -25.41
C VAL A 287 4.99 2.47 -24.63
N VAL A 288 4.56 1.46 -23.85
CA VAL A 288 3.39 1.59 -22.96
C VAL A 288 3.59 2.70 -21.94
N GLU A 289 4.78 2.81 -21.34
CA GLU A 289 5.09 3.86 -20.37
C GLU A 289 5.20 5.26 -21.01
N MET A 290 5.64 5.35 -22.27
CA MET A 290 5.63 6.59 -23.02
C MET A 290 4.22 7.06 -23.41
N THR A 291 3.28 6.14 -23.64
CA THR A 291 1.97 6.46 -24.26
C THR A 291 0.79 6.45 -23.27
N SER A 292 0.85 5.64 -22.19
CA SER A 292 -0.19 5.64 -21.18
C SER A 292 -0.28 7.01 -20.49
N LYS A 293 -1.48 7.60 -20.48
CA LYS A 293 -1.74 8.95 -19.96
C LYS A 293 -0.79 9.99 -20.61
N ALA A 294 -0.43 9.81 -21.88
CA ALA A 294 0.58 10.59 -22.58
C ALA A 294 1.91 10.72 -21.79
N GLY A 295 2.35 9.61 -21.19
CA GLY A 295 3.59 9.56 -20.39
C GLY A 295 3.56 10.36 -19.08
N GLN A 296 2.43 10.93 -18.69
CA GLN A 296 2.28 11.72 -17.47
C GLN A 296 2.08 10.79 -16.26
N LYS A 297 3.06 9.94 -16.03
CA LYS A 297 3.09 8.98 -14.89
C LYS A 297 4.35 9.24 -14.09
N CYS A 298 4.21 9.32 -12.78
CA CYS A 298 5.32 9.36 -11.84
C CYS A 298 6.26 8.15 -12.01
N THR A 299 5.72 7.03 -12.47
CA THR A 299 6.42 5.77 -12.70
C THR A 299 6.89 5.58 -14.15
N ALA A 300 6.65 6.50 -15.09
CA ALA A 300 7.03 6.31 -16.49
C ALA A 300 8.55 6.07 -16.66
N ILE A 301 8.92 5.21 -17.61
CA ILE A 301 10.32 4.95 -17.93
C ILE A 301 10.91 6.21 -18.59
N ARG A 302 11.79 6.89 -17.87
CA ARG A 302 12.49 8.07 -18.37
C ARG A 302 13.84 7.72 -18.98
N ARG A 303 14.46 6.63 -18.53
CA ARG A 303 15.76 6.15 -18.99
C ARG A 303 15.69 4.68 -19.38
N ALA A 304 15.83 4.39 -20.65
CA ALA A 304 16.03 3.05 -21.20
C ALA A 304 17.56 2.77 -21.20
N ILE A 305 18.01 1.90 -20.30
CA ILE A 305 19.42 1.53 -20.11
C ILE A 305 19.62 0.15 -20.76
N VAL A 306 20.37 0.10 -21.86
CA VAL A 306 20.47 -1.12 -22.68
C VAL A 306 21.94 -1.46 -22.96
N PRO A 307 22.30 -2.72 -23.26
CA PRO A 307 23.65 -3.02 -23.75
C PRO A 307 24.00 -2.14 -24.94
N SER A 308 25.22 -1.57 -25.00
CA SER A 308 25.62 -0.63 -26.06
C SER A 308 25.37 -1.19 -27.45
N ALA A 309 25.57 -2.49 -27.65
CA ALA A 309 25.30 -3.18 -28.91
C ALA A 309 23.81 -3.29 -29.29
N ALA A 310 22.89 -3.09 -28.32
CA ALA A 310 21.45 -3.23 -28.53
C ALA A 310 20.74 -1.89 -28.78
N VAL A 311 21.42 -0.75 -28.60
CA VAL A 311 20.80 0.60 -28.71
C VAL A 311 20.03 0.79 -30.03
N ASP A 312 20.66 0.53 -31.17
CA ASP A 312 20.02 0.71 -32.49
C ASP A 312 18.82 -0.26 -32.69
N ALA A 313 18.92 -1.47 -32.19
CA ALA A 313 17.83 -2.46 -32.30
C ALA A 313 16.61 -2.01 -31.47
N VAL A 314 16.85 -1.50 -30.26
CA VAL A 314 15.77 -0.99 -29.40
C VAL A 314 15.14 0.27 -30.03
N ILE A 315 15.92 1.22 -30.55
CA ILE A 315 15.40 2.42 -31.23
C ILE A 315 14.46 2.01 -32.40
N ARG A 316 14.89 1.12 -33.29
CA ARG A 316 14.06 0.65 -34.40
C ARG A 316 12.77 -0.01 -33.90
N ALA A 317 12.87 -0.89 -32.92
CA ALA A 317 11.70 -1.58 -32.37
C ALA A 317 10.73 -0.66 -31.65
N VAL A 318 11.21 0.41 -31.02
CA VAL A 318 10.38 1.48 -30.41
C VAL A 318 9.70 2.28 -31.51
N GLN A 319 10.42 2.70 -32.56
CA GLN A 319 9.86 3.44 -33.69
C GLN A 319 8.72 2.66 -34.34
N ASP A 320 8.91 1.37 -34.66
CA ASP A 320 7.90 0.50 -35.26
C ASP A 320 6.61 0.39 -34.43
N ARG A 321 6.72 0.51 -33.09
CA ARG A 321 5.56 0.48 -32.19
C ARG A 321 4.92 1.85 -32.03
N VAL A 322 5.70 2.92 -31.98
CA VAL A 322 5.22 4.31 -31.88
C VAL A 322 4.42 4.69 -33.13
N GLU A 323 4.79 4.25 -34.32
CA GLU A 323 4.05 4.47 -35.57
C GLU A 323 2.61 3.92 -35.53
N ARG A 324 2.32 2.98 -34.64
CA ARG A 324 0.96 2.39 -34.44
C ARG A 324 0.14 3.16 -33.41
N VAL A 325 0.71 4.17 -32.76
CA VAL A 325 -0.01 4.97 -31.77
C VAL A 325 -0.96 5.92 -32.52
N VAL A 326 -2.22 5.86 -32.16
CA VAL A 326 -3.24 6.78 -32.65
C VAL A 326 -3.42 7.89 -31.63
N LEU A 327 -2.84 9.05 -31.94
CA LEU A 327 -2.93 10.26 -31.13
C LEU A 327 -4.23 11.02 -31.47
N GLY A 328 -5.02 11.40 -30.46
CA GLY A 328 -6.26 12.11 -30.71
C GLY A 328 -7.09 12.40 -29.45
N ASP A 329 -8.28 12.93 -29.70
CA ASP A 329 -9.29 13.13 -28.68
C ASP A 329 -9.73 11.77 -28.11
N PRO A 330 -9.68 11.55 -26.79
CA PRO A 330 -10.07 10.27 -26.17
C PRO A 330 -11.50 9.83 -26.44
N ARG A 331 -12.36 10.76 -26.89
CA ARG A 331 -13.76 10.47 -27.24
C ARG A 331 -13.92 9.86 -28.63
N ALA A 332 -12.90 9.92 -29.46
CA ALA A 332 -12.91 9.29 -30.78
C ALA A 332 -12.51 7.81 -30.72
N ASP A 333 -13.17 7.02 -31.55
CA ASP A 333 -12.89 5.59 -31.64
C ASP A 333 -11.45 5.32 -32.15
N GLY A 334 -10.79 4.33 -31.54
CA GLY A 334 -9.46 3.88 -31.95
C GLY A 334 -8.30 4.74 -31.46
N VAL A 335 -8.54 5.84 -30.76
CA VAL A 335 -7.49 6.64 -30.11
C VAL A 335 -6.84 5.83 -28.99
N THR A 336 -5.49 5.74 -29.03
CA THR A 336 -4.69 5.00 -28.05
C THR A 336 -3.84 5.88 -27.16
N MET A 337 -3.65 7.17 -27.51
CA MET A 337 -3.00 8.17 -26.68
C MET A 337 -3.76 9.50 -26.81
N GLY A 338 -4.12 10.08 -25.68
CA GLY A 338 -4.74 11.41 -25.61
C GLY A 338 -3.71 12.54 -25.45
N PRO A 339 -4.19 13.78 -25.23
CA PRO A 339 -3.32 14.94 -24.96
C PRO A 339 -2.73 14.89 -23.53
N LEU A 340 -1.81 15.81 -23.27
CA LEU A 340 -1.39 16.18 -21.93
C LEU A 340 -2.54 16.90 -21.20
N ALA A 341 -2.48 16.97 -19.88
CA ALA A 341 -3.58 17.51 -19.05
C ALA A 341 -3.86 19.01 -19.26
N SER A 342 -2.92 19.76 -19.85
CA SER A 342 -3.09 21.20 -20.14
C SER A 342 -2.05 21.71 -21.12
N LEU A 343 -2.33 22.88 -21.74
CA LEU A 343 -1.35 23.59 -22.58
C LEU A 343 -0.08 23.93 -21.80
N ALA A 344 -0.21 24.36 -20.55
CA ALA A 344 0.94 24.68 -19.71
C ALA A 344 1.86 23.45 -19.53
N GLN A 345 1.27 22.26 -19.40
CA GLN A 345 2.03 21.02 -19.31
C GLN A 345 2.72 20.67 -20.64
N ARG A 346 2.04 20.88 -21.80
CA ARG A 346 2.63 20.71 -23.13
C ARG A 346 3.86 21.62 -23.32
N ASP A 347 3.72 22.86 -22.95
CA ASP A 347 4.79 23.86 -23.13
C ASP A 347 5.99 23.54 -22.19
N GLU A 348 5.72 23.07 -20.97
CA GLU A 348 6.76 22.60 -20.05
C GLU A 348 7.50 21.37 -20.62
N VAL A 349 6.79 20.37 -21.15
CA VAL A 349 7.40 19.19 -21.77
C VAL A 349 8.29 19.62 -22.97
N ARG A 350 7.83 20.54 -23.83
CA ARG A 350 8.63 21.05 -24.94
C ARG A 350 9.89 21.75 -24.45
N ARG A 351 9.79 22.53 -23.38
CA ARG A 351 10.94 23.18 -22.75
C ARG A 351 11.95 22.16 -22.24
N ARG A 352 11.49 21.12 -21.57
CA ARG A 352 12.36 20.03 -21.09
C ARG A 352 13.01 19.25 -22.23
N CYS A 353 12.29 19.02 -23.32
CA CYS A 353 12.86 18.40 -24.51
C CYS A 353 13.97 19.26 -25.12
N ALA A 354 13.83 20.60 -25.14
CA ALA A 354 14.89 21.49 -25.59
C ALA A 354 16.12 21.42 -24.67
N GLU A 355 15.94 21.28 -23.37
CA GLU A 355 17.03 21.08 -22.40
C GLU A 355 17.72 19.72 -22.60
N LEU A 356 16.97 18.61 -22.83
CA LEU A 356 17.55 17.32 -23.18
C LEU A 356 18.41 17.38 -24.44
N ALA A 357 17.91 18.06 -25.50
CA ALA A 357 18.66 18.27 -26.75
C ALA A 357 19.93 19.10 -26.54
N ALA A 358 19.83 20.19 -25.78
CA ALA A 358 20.99 21.04 -25.44
C ALA A 358 22.03 20.28 -24.59
N GLY A 359 21.61 19.28 -23.82
CA GLY A 359 22.48 18.40 -23.04
C GLY A 359 23.08 17.23 -23.82
N GLY A 360 22.93 17.18 -25.14
CA GLY A 360 23.52 16.14 -25.99
C GLY A 360 22.59 14.98 -26.35
N GLY A 361 21.30 15.11 -26.10
CA GLY A 361 20.28 14.13 -26.53
C GLY A 361 19.88 14.36 -27.98
N ASP A 362 20.04 13.37 -28.83
CA ASP A 362 19.56 13.37 -30.22
C ASP A 362 18.12 12.83 -30.26
N LEU A 363 17.18 13.62 -30.80
CA LEU A 363 15.79 13.14 -30.99
C LEU A 363 15.78 12.12 -32.14
N VAL A 364 15.55 10.85 -31.80
CA VAL A 364 15.60 9.72 -32.76
C VAL A 364 14.22 9.13 -33.10
N VAL A 365 13.18 9.41 -32.29
CA VAL A 365 11.78 9.00 -32.57
C VAL A 365 10.85 10.16 -32.24
N GLY A 366 9.85 10.42 -33.11
CA GLY A 366 8.82 11.45 -32.95
C GLY A 366 9.23 12.84 -33.44
N SER A 367 8.34 13.81 -33.24
CA SER A 367 8.53 15.22 -33.66
C SER A 367 8.01 16.18 -32.60
N LEU A 368 8.67 17.33 -32.47
CA LEU A 368 8.25 18.46 -31.61
C LEU A 368 7.27 19.41 -32.30
N ALA A 369 6.98 19.20 -33.57
CA ALA A 369 5.97 19.98 -34.29
C ALA A 369 4.56 19.70 -33.76
N ASP A 370 3.60 20.57 -34.04
CA ASP A 370 2.20 20.32 -33.70
C ASP A 370 1.66 19.14 -34.52
N PRO A 371 1.19 18.06 -33.89
CA PRO A 371 0.78 16.85 -34.60
C PRO A 371 -0.60 17.01 -35.24
N GLU A 372 -0.82 16.27 -36.35
CA GLU A 372 -2.17 15.97 -36.82
C GLU A 372 -2.78 14.85 -35.94
N VAL A 373 -3.92 15.16 -35.34
CA VAL A 373 -4.59 14.26 -34.39
C VAL A 373 -5.96 13.85 -34.88
N VAL A 374 -6.48 12.76 -34.34
CA VAL A 374 -7.89 12.35 -34.55
C VAL A 374 -8.78 13.22 -33.66
N LEU A 375 -9.75 13.91 -34.24
CA LEU A 375 -10.72 14.73 -33.53
C LEU A 375 -11.91 13.87 -33.03
N ALA A 376 -12.74 14.44 -32.16
CA ALA A 376 -13.88 13.74 -31.56
C ALA A 376 -14.87 13.20 -32.60
N ASP A 377 -14.99 13.82 -33.76
CA ASP A 377 -15.84 13.39 -34.88
C ASP A 377 -15.17 12.36 -35.81
N GLY A 378 -13.95 11.92 -35.50
CA GLY A 378 -13.15 10.98 -36.27
C GLY A 378 -12.36 11.61 -37.44
N SER A 379 -12.51 12.91 -37.70
CA SER A 379 -11.68 13.63 -38.70
C SER A 379 -10.25 13.85 -38.17
N ARG A 380 -9.33 14.30 -39.02
CA ARG A 380 -7.95 14.64 -38.63
C ARG A 380 -7.69 16.11 -38.79
N GLY A 381 -6.90 16.66 -37.89
CA GLY A 381 -6.49 18.05 -37.94
C GLY A 381 -5.52 18.45 -36.82
N VAL A 382 -4.97 19.64 -36.92
CA VAL A 382 -4.16 20.27 -35.87
C VAL A 382 -5.07 21.05 -34.94
N VAL A 383 -4.94 20.87 -33.61
CA VAL A 383 -5.68 21.59 -32.58
C VAL A 383 -4.73 22.49 -31.80
N PRO A 384 -4.59 23.77 -32.14
CA PRO A 384 -3.62 24.67 -31.48
C PRO A 384 -3.86 24.81 -29.96
N ASP A 385 -5.15 24.83 -29.54
CA ASP A 385 -5.57 24.94 -28.15
C ASP A 385 -5.65 23.59 -27.44
N GLY A 386 -5.38 22.48 -28.13
CA GLY A 386 -5.25 21.15 -27.55
C GLY A 386 -3.82 20.86 -27.08
N ALA A 387 -3.70 20.10 -26.00
CA ALA A 387 -2.40 19.82 -25.38
C ALA A 387 -1.68 18.61 -25.99
N PHE A 388 -1.75 18.42 -27.30
CA PHE A 388 -1.20 17.25 -27.98
C PHE A 388 0.32 17.34 -28.19
N ILE A 389 1.01 16.21 -28.07
CA ILE A 389 2.43 16.02 -28.39
C ILE A 389 2.66 14.55 -28.76
N GLU A 390 3.55 14.27 -29.70
CA GLU A 390 3.92 12.91 -30.09
C GLU A 390 4.78 12.21 -29.03
N PRO A 391 4.84 10.87 -29.01
CA PRO A 391 5.84 10.12 -28.25
C PRO A 391 7.25 10.44 -28.77
N LEU A 392 8.18 10.76 -27.86
CA LEU A 392 9.53 11.21 -28.18
C LEU A 392 10.58 10.32 -27.51
N LEU A 393 11.58 9.88 -28.29
CA LEU A 393 12.75 9.17 -27.75
C LEU A 393 14.02 9.94 -28.08
N PHE A 394 14.80 10.28 -27.05
CA PHE A 394 16.12 10.86 -27.16
C PHE A 394 17.21 9.82 -27.01
N SER A 395 18.25 9.83 -27.84
CA SER A 395 19.42 8.96 -27.71
C SER A 395 20.59 9.76 -27.17
N PHE A 396 21.26 9.23 -26.15
CA PHE A 396 22.46 9.83 -25.58
C PHE A 396 23.66 8.94 -25.86
N ALA A 397 24.64 9.50 -26.62
CA ALA A 397 25.93 8.85 -26.85
C ALA A 397 26.85 9.01 -25.66
N ASP A 398 26.72 10.09 -24.88
CA ASP A 398 27.45 10.32 -23.63
C ASP A 398 26.61 9.93 -22.43
N ALA A 399 26.90 8.78 -21.85
CA ALA A 399 26.27 8.28 -20.64
C ALA A 399 26.56 9.15 -19.39
N ALA A 400 27.53 10.07 -19.47
CA ALA A 400 27.88 10.97 -18.38
C ALA A 400 27.11 12.31 -18.42
N SER A 401 26.24 12.54 -19.41
CA SER A 401 25.47 13.78 -19.51
C SER A 401 24.52 13.96 -18.32
N ASP A 402 24.63 15.10 -17.62
CA ASP A 402 23.74 15.43 -16.50
C ASP A 402 22.28 15.58 -16.99
N ALA A 403 22.06 16.04 -18.21
CA ALA A 403 20.72 16.19 -18.77
C ALA A 403 19.94 14.86 -18.78
N LEU A 404 20.62 13.75 -19.10
CA LEU A 404 20.03 12.40 -19.06
C LEU A 404 19.55 11.99 -17.67
N HIS A 405 20.21 12.46 -16.60
CA HIS A 405 19.98 12.01 -15.24
C HIS A 405 19.20 13.02 -14.39
N ASP A 406 19.11 14.28 -14.80
CA ASP A 406 18.51 15.34 -14.00
C ASP A 406 17.19 15.87 -14.56
N ILE A 407 16.97 15.75 -15.89
CA ILE A 407 15.81 16.35 -16.53
C ILE A 407 14.67 15.33 -16.62
N GLU A 408 13.57 15.59 -15.91
CA GLU A 408 12.31 14.91 -16.12
C GLU A 408 11.41 15.70 -17.06
N ALA A 409 11.15 15.17 -18.25
CA ALA A 409 10.09 15.67 -19.13
C ALA A 409 8.81 14.87 -18.83
N PHE A 410 7.91 15.45 -18.01
CA PHE A 410 6.70 14.74 -17.51
C PHE A 410 5.62 14.67 -18.60
N GLY A 411 5.92 13.89 -19.64
CA GLY A 411 5.13 13.68 -20.86
C GLY A 411 5.55 12.39 -21.56
N PRO A 412 5.18 12.21 -22.84
CA PRO A 412 5.46 10.98 -23.59
C PRO A 412 6.93 10.95 -24.07
N VAL A 413 7.86 11.17 -23.15
CA VAL A 413 9.29 11.35 -23.42
C VAL A 413 10.09 10.32 -22.66
N SER A 414 11.02 9.66 -23.35
CA SER A 414 12.02 8.78 -22.77
C SER A 414 13.39 9.04 -23.38
N SER A 415 14.45 8.63 -22.69
CA SER A 415 15.83 8.68 -23.20
C SER A 415 16.42 7.28 -23.23
N ILE A 416 17.28 6.97 -24.22
CA ILE A 416 18.00 5.71 -24.30
C ILE A 416 19.50 5.94 -24.20
N VAL A 417 20.20 5.07 -23.48
CA VAL A 417 21.65 5.10 -23.28
C VAL A 417 22.21 3.68 -23.22
N GLY A 418 23.42 3.49 -23.77
CA GLY A 418 24.15 2.22 -23.74
C GLY A 418 24.91 2.01 -22.43
N TYR A 419 25.12 0.74 -22.05
CA TYR A 419 26.06 0.30 -21.03
C TYR A 419 26.92 -0.86 -21.54
N ASP A 420 28.14 -1.01 -21.03
CA ASP A 420 29.10 -2.05 -21.45
C ASP A 420 29.28 -3.14 -20.39
N SER A 421 28.98 -2.85 -19.12
CA SER A 421 29.02 -3.81 -18.01
C SER A 421 27.80 -3.67 -17.09
N LEU A 422 27.46 -4.71 -16.29
CA LEU A 422 26.36 -4.63 -15.32
C LEU A 422 26.62 -3.54 -14.27
N GLN A 423 27.89 -3.30 -13.92
CA GLN A 423 28.26 -2.23 -12.99
C GLN A 423 27.94 -0.84 -13.61
N ASP A 424 28.19 -0.64 -14.90
CA ASP A 424 27.82 0.62 -15.56
C ASP A 424 26.31 0.84 -15.51
N ALA A 425 25.50 -0.21 -15.72
CA ALA A 425 24.04 -0.10 -15.62
C ALA A 425 23.60 0.27 -14.19
N VAL A 426 24.25 -0.29 -13.17
CA VAL A 426 24.00 0.07 -11.75
C VAL A 426 24.37 1.54 -11.50
N ASP A 427 25.54 1.98 -11.97
CA ASP A 427 26.01 3.37 -11.80
C ASP A 427 25.08 4.37 -12.51
N LEU A 428 24.59 4.02 -13.70
CA LEU A 428 23.62 4.85 -14.43
C LEU A 428 22.28 4.98 -13.67
N VAL A 429 21.82 3.91 -13.03
CA VAL A 429 20.62 4.02 -12.18
C VAL A 429 20.89 4.93 -11.00
N ALA A 430 22.01 4.74 -10.30
CA ALA A 430 22.38 5.53 -9.12
C ALA A 430 22.45 7.04 -9.41
N ARG A 431 22.96 7.44 -10.59
CA ARG A 431 23.03 8.85 -11.03
C ARG A 431 21.67 9.53 -11.12
N GLY A 432 20.57 8.80 -11.25
CA GLY A 432 19.23 9.38 -11.19
C GLY A 432 18.82 9.95 -9.83
N GLY A 433 19.63 9.75 -8.78
CA GLY A 433 19.41 10.37 -7.48
C GLY A 433 18.21 9.84 -6.69
N GLY A 434 17.65 8.70 -7.09
CA GLY A 434 16.47 8.08 -6.51
C GLY A 434 15.29 8.01 -7.49
N SER A 435 14.55 6.91 -7.43
CA SER A 435 13.43 6.64 -8.34
C SER A 435 12.31 5.88 -7.62
N LEU A 436 11.10 6.00 -8.14
CA LEU A 436 9.95 5.21 -7.68
C LEU A 436 10.10 3.75 -8.10
N VAL A 437 10.58 3.51 -9.32
CA VAL A 437 10.70 2.16 -9.87
C VAL A 437 11.81 2.03 -10.89
N THR A 438 12.48 0.88 -10.88
CA THR A 438 13.31 0.41 -12.00
C THR A 438 12.84 -0.98 -12.41
N SER A 439 12.73 -1.26 -13.71
CA SER A 439 12.50 -2.61 -14.23
C SER A 439 13.77 -3.22 -14.82
N ILE A 440 13.89 -4.54 -14.72
CA ILE A 440 14.99 -5.33 -15.27
C ILE A 440 14.38 -6.42 -16.14
N ALA A 441 14.63 -6.38 -17.45
CA ALA A 441 14.21 -7.43 -18.38
C ALA A 441 15.36 -8.41 -18.60
N THR A 442 15.27 -9.58 -18.01
CA THR A 442 16.28 -10.66 -18.10
C THR A 442 15.64 -12.00 -17.74
N HIS A 443 16.14 -13.09 -18.30
CA HIS A 443 15.79 -14.46 -17.89
C HIS A 443 16.96 -15.17 -17.20
N ASP A 444 18.06 -14.45 -16.97
CA ASP A 444 19.22 -14.96 -16.23
C ASP A 444 19.13 -14.56 -14.74
N PRO A 445 18.94 -15.53 -13.82
CA PRO A 445 18.84 -15.25 -12.40
C PRO A 445 20.10 -14.61 -11.80
N VAL A 446 21.28 -14.85 -12.36
CA VAL A 446 22.54 -14.24 -11.88
C VAL A 446 22.55 -12.76 -12.20
N VAL A 447 22.19 -12.38 -13.42
CA VAL A 447 22.03 -10.98 -13.86
C VAL A 447 20.95 -10.28 -13.01
N ALA A 448 19.82 -10.95 -12.78
CA ALA A 448 18.73 -10.40 -11.97
C ALA A 448 19.19 -10.09 -10.54
N VAL A 449 19.89 -11.00 -9.87
CA VAL A 449 20.41 -10.81 -8.50
C VAL A 449 21.43 -9.68 -8.45
N GLU A 450 22.39 -9.64 -9.37
CA GLU A 450 23.44 -8.63 -9.41
C GLU A 450 22.85 -7.23 -9.60
N LEU A 451 22.04 -7.04 -10.63
CA LEU A 451 21.38 -5.75 -10.89
C LEU A 451 20.46 -5.34 -9.76
N MET A 452 19.55 -6.24 -9.28
CA MET A 452 18.61 -5.93 -8.20
C MET A 452 19.36 -5.49 -6.94
N THR A 453 20.42 -6.21 -6.56
CA THR A 453 21.20 -5.87 -5.36
C THR A 453 21.89 -4.52 -5.51
N GLY A 454 22.45 -4.24 -6.69
CA GLY A 454 23.15 -2.99 -6.97
C GLY A 454 22.26 -1.75 -6.97
N ILE A 455 21.02 -1.89 -7.47
CA ILE A 455 20.13 -0.72 -7.64
C ILE A 455 19.10 -0.53 -6.51
N SER A 456 18.88 -1.51 -5.62
CA SER A 456 17.79 -1.46 -4.62
C SER A 456 17.85 -0.23 -3.73
N ALA A 457 19.02 0.27 -3.36
CA ALA A 457 19.19 1.45 -2.52
C ALA A 457 18.68 2.76 -3.17
N PHE A 458 18.50 2.75 -4.50
CA PHE A 458 18.08 3.92 -5.27
C PHE A 458 16.64 3.85 -5.76
N ASN A 459 15.89 2.81 -5.37
CA ASN A 459 14.54 2.56 -5.89
C ASN A 459 13.56 2.22 -4.77
N GLY A 460 12.34 2.71 -4.89
CA GLY A 460 11.24 2.26 -4.04
C GLY A 460 10.75 0.86 -4.42
N ARG A 461 10.80 0.53 -5.72
CA ARG A 461 10.35 -0.75 -6.26
C ARG A 461 11.26 -1.21 -7.40
N VAL A 462 11.55 -2.50 -7.45
CA VAL A 462 12.22 -3.14 -8.59
C VAL A 462 11.27 -4.16 -9.20
N LEU A 463 11.02 -4.07 -10.51
CA LEU A 463 10.25 -5.07 -11.27
C LEU A 463 11.22 -5.94 -12.07
N LEU A 464 11.19 -7.25 -11.84
CA LEU A 464 11.80 -8.22 -12.73
C LEU A 464 10.75 -8.58 -13.79
N LEU A 465 11.18 -8.67 -15.04
CA LEU A 465 10.30 -8.96 -16.16
C LEU A 465 10.97 -9.99 -17.07
N ASP A 466 10.36 -11.17 -17.15
CA ASP A 466 10.80 -12.25 -18.02
C ASP A 466 9.64 -12.91 -18.75
N ARG A 467 9.95 -13.97 -19.53
CA ARG A 467 8.95 -14.74 -20.30
C ARG A 467 7.94 -15.47 -19.43
N ASP A 468 8.28 -15.78 -18.18
CA ASP A 468 7.44 -16.61 -17.32
C ASP A 468 6.34 -15.77 -16.67
N ASP A 469 6.60 -14.50 -16.34
CA ASP A 469 5.64 -13.59 -15.73
C ASP A 469 4.99 -12.58 -16.70
N ALA A 470 5.48 -12.45 -17.93
CA ALA A 470 5.10 -11.41 -18.89
C ALA A 470 3.61 -11.28 -19.18
N ARG A 471 2.82 -12.35 -18.92
CA ARG A 471 1.35 -12.36 -19.07
C ARG A 471 0.60 -11.94 -17.82
N SER A 472 1.21 -12.15 -16.64
CA SER A 472 0.61 -11.94 -15.33
C SER A 472 1.09 -10.64 -14.69
N SER A 473 2.25 -10.13 -15.14
CA SER A 473 2.84 -8.89 -14.65
C SER A 473 1.91 -7.70 -14.92
N THR A 474 1.73 -6.85 -13.92
CA THR A 474 1.01 -5.58 -14.05
C THR A 474 1.81 -4.51 -14.79
N GLY A 475 3.09 -4.79 -15.07
CA GLY A 475 4.01 -3.91 -15.79
C GLY A 475 4.73 -2.91 -14.90
N HIS A 476 5.66 -2.18 -15.52
CA HIS A 476 6.57 -1.26 -14.88
C HIS A 476 5.85 -0.18 -14.06
N GLY A 477 4.87 0.46 -14.67
CA GLY A 477 4.23 1.66 -14.15
C GLY A 477 3.04 1.44 -13.22
N SER A 478 2.76 0.21 -12.76
CA SER A 478 1.58 -0.09 -11.94
C SER A 478 1.97 -0.32 -10.48
N PRO A 479 1.81 0.65 -9.57
CA PRO A 479 1.98 0.42 -8.15
C PRO A 479 0.82 -0.45 -7.63
N LEU A 480 1.15 -1.38 -6.74
CA LEU A 480 0.16 -2.24 -6.10
C LEU A 480 -0.07 -1.79 -4.66
N PRO A 481 -1.31 -1.72 -4.16
CA PRO A 481 -1.61 -1.27 -2.80
C PRO A 481 -0.91 -2.09 -1.70
N ASN A 482 -0.51 -3.31 -2.03
CA ASN A 482 0.14 -4.25 -1.11
C ASN A 482 1.65 -4.02 -0.98
N LEU A 483 2.25 -3.32 -1.93
CA LEU A 483 3.69 -3.05 -2.00
C LEU A 483 3.96 -1.56 -1.82
N VAL A 484 5.16 -1.22 -1.40
CA VAL A 484 5.59 0.17 -1.25
C VAL A 484 5.45 0.91 -2.58
N HIS A 485 4.82 2.08 -2.53
CA HIS A 485 4.85 3.11 -3.56
C HIS A 485 5.44 4.36 -2.94
N GLY A 486 6.53 4.80 -3.50
CA GLY A 486 7.40 5.84 -2.99
C GLY A 486 8.82 5.53 -3.44
N GLY A 487 9.76 6.38 -3.17
CA GLY A 487 11.16 6.14 -3.54
C GLY A 487 12.13 7.05 -2.79
N PRO A 488 13.39 6.66 -2.69
CA PRO A 488 14.41 7.44 -2.00
C PRO A 488 14.81 8.69 -2.78
N GLY A 489 15.52 9.58 -2.12
CA GLY A 489 16.16 10.74 -2.72
C GLY A 489 15.17 11.68 -3.41
N ARG A 490 15.42 11.99 -4.70
CA ARG A 490 14.58 12.92 -5.47
C ARG A 490 13.14 12.45 -5.64
N ALA A 491 12.85 11.15 -5.49
CA ALA A 491 11.49 10.63 -5.55
C ALA A 491 10.67 10.96 -4.30
N GLY A 492 11.22 11.67 -3.32
CA GLY A 492 10.51 12.24 -2.18
C GLY A 492 10.85 11.63 -0.82
N GLY A 493 11.33 10.39 -0.77
CA GLY A 493 11.78 9.72 0.46
C GLY A 493 10.66 9.16 1.35
N GLY A 494 9.41 9.09 0.87
CA GLY A 494 8.27 8.57 1.62
C GLY A 494 8.02 7.09 1.38
N GLU A 495 7.54 6.38 2.39
CA GLU A 495 6.91 5.06 2.26
C GLU A 495 5.38 5.26 2.22
N GLU A 496 4.85 5.66 1.05
CA GLU A 496 3.41 5.73 0.83
C GLU A 496 2.93 4.40 0.25
N LEU A 497 1.72 3.96 0.60
CA LEU A 497 1.23 2.62 0.33
C LEU A 497 2.09 1.53 1.02
N GLY A 498 1.99 0.28 0.59
CA GLY A 498 2.69 -0.83 1.23
C GLY A 498 1.83 -1.58 2.25
N GLY A 499 0.52 -1.61 2.02
CA GLY A 499 -0.44 -2.29 2.87
C GLY A 499 -0.54 -1.64 4.25
N ILE A 500 -0.33 -2.41 5.29
CA ILE A 500 -0.47 -1.92 6.68
C ILE A 500 0.56 -0.83 7.02
N ARG A 501 1.73 -0.79 6.38
CA ARG A 501 2.73 0.26 6.62
C ARG A 501 2.17 1.66 6.35
N ALA A 502 1.43 1.83 5.25
CA ALA A 502 0.78 3.11 4.94
C ALA A 502 -0.25 3.51 6.00
N VAL A 503 -0.98 2.55 6.58
CA VAL A 503 -1.90 2.81 7.70
C VAL A 503 -1.12 3.28 8.92
N LEU A 504 -0.05 2.58 9.29
CA LEU A 504 0.80 2.91 10.44
C LEU A 504 1.50 4.27 10.28
N HIS A 505 1.73 4.73 9.05
CA HIS A 505 2.25 6.08 8.78
C HIS A 505 1.33 7.18 9.31
N HIS A 506 0.01 6.96 9.32
CA HIS A 506 -0.99 7.87 9.89
C HIS A 506 -1.22 7.66 11.40
N MET A 507 -0.34 6.90 12.05
CA MET A 507 -0.43 6.56 13.47
C MET A 507 0.86 6.93 14.20
N GLN A 508 0.79 7.03 15.54
CA GLN A 508 1.96 7.24 16.40
C GLN A 508 2.35 5.93 17.06
N ARG A 509 3.59 5.49 16.82
CA ARG A 509 4.20 4.37 17.55
C ARG A 509 4.68 4.85 18.93
N THR A 510 4.23 4.19 19.98
CA THR A 510 4.58 4.53 21.38
C THR A 510 5.00 3.26 22.12
N ALA A 511 6.12 3.34 22.85
CA ALA A 511 6.51 2.29 23.80
C ALA A 511 5.72 2.48 25.09
N VAL A 512 4.96 1.46 25.48
CA VAL A 512 4.21 1.43 26.73
C VAL A 512 4.87 0.43 27.68
N GLN A 513 5.13 0.85 28.91
CA GLN A 513 5.77 0.04 29.93
C GLN A 513 4.84 -0.07 31.15
N GLY A 514 4.72 -1.26 31.71
CA GLY A 514 3.84 -1.47 32.85
C GLY A 514 3.75 -2.93 33.31
N SER A 515 2.83 -3.18 34.25
CA SER A 515 2.52 -4.53 34.69
C SER A 515 1.77 -5.30 33.58
N PRO A 516 1.81 -6.63 33.59
CA PRO A 516 1.03 -7.47 32.67
C PRO A 516 -0.45 -7.09 32.61
N GLU A 517 -1.06 -6.78 33.76
CA GLU A 517 -2.47 -6.38 33.85
C GLU A 517 -2.76 -5.09 33.07
N MET A 518 -1.92 -4.05 33.26
CA MET A 518 -2.08 -2.77 32.56
C MET A 518 -1.87 -2.91 31.06
N LEU A 519 -0.87 -3.70 30.64
CA LEU A 519 -0.64 -3.95 29.22
C LEU A 519 -1.77 -4.76 28.61
N THR A 520 -2.34 -5.73 29.32
CA THR A 520 -3.52 -6.50 28.87
C THR A 520 -4.71 -5.55 28.63
N ALA A 521 -4.98 -4.66 29.59
CA ALA A 521 -6.07 -3.69 29.46
C ALA A 521 -5.89 -2.71 28.27
N ILE A 522 -4.65 -2.26 28.01
CA ILE A 522 -4.34 -1.31 26.93
C ILE A 522 -4.40 -1.99 25.54
N THR A 523 -3.87 -3.21 25.46
CA THR A 523 -3.69 -3.88 24.16
C THR A 523 -4.87 -4.74 23.76
N GLY A 524 -5.72 -5.15 24.70
CA GLY A 524 -6.74 -6.18 24.47
C GLY A 524 -6.15 -7.57 24.21
N ILE A 525 -4.89 -7.79 24.59
CA ILE A 525 -4.16 -9.06 24.47
C ILE A 525 -3.69 -9.48 25.86
N TRP A 526 -4.06 -10.66 26.32
CA TRP A 526 -3.60 -11.18 27.59
C TRP A 526 -2.07 -11.37 27.60
N HIS A 527 -1.44 -10.92 28.68
CA HIS A 527 0.00 -11.10 28.92
C HIS A 527 0.20 -12.02 30.12
N ALA A 528 1.16 -12.93 30.03
CA ALA A 528 1.52 -13.81 31.14
C ALA A 528 1.83 -12.99 32.40
N GLY A 529 1.17 -13.35 33.52
CA GLY A 529 1.22 -12.60 34.76
C GLY A 529 0.06 -11.63 35.01
N ALA A 530 -0.79 -11.37 33.98
CA ALA A 530 -2.07 -10.71 34.20
C ALA A 530 -3.11 -11.66 34.82
N GLU A 531 -4.22 -11.10 35.29
CA GLU A 531 -5.30 -11.88 35.88
C GLU A 531 -5.73 -13.01 34.94
N SER A 532 -5.78 -14.25 35.47
CA SER A 532 -6.36 -15.38 34.81
C SER A 532 -7.56 -15.87 35.60
N ARG A 533 -8.55 -16.46 34.91
CA ARG A 533 -9.83 -16.92 35.49
C ARG A 533 -10.00 -18.42 35.33
N PRO A 534 -9.28 -19.22 36.13
CA PRO A 534 -9.46 -20.68 36.14
C PRO A 534 -10.78 -21.08 36.80
N GLY A 535 -11.42 -22.10 36.29
CA GLY A 535 -12.66 -22.67 36.86
C GLY A 535 -13.95 -22.04 36.33
N GLY A 536 -15.08 -22.46 36.87
CA GLY A 536 -16.42 -22.09 36.37
C GLY A 536 -16.83 -22.86 35.11
N THR A 537 -17.63 -22.22 34.24
CA THR A 537 -18.01 -22.80 32.95
C THR A 537 -16.79 -22.92 32.07
N HIS A 538 -16.58 -24.10 31.50
CA HIS A 538 -15.47 -24.36 30.60
C HIS A 538 -15.44 -23.32 29.46
N PRO A 539 -14.30 -22.66 29.16
CA PRO A 539 -14.25 -21.60 28.16
C PRO A 539 -14.75 -22.01 26.76
N PHE A 540 -14.63 -23.28 26.37
CA PHE A 540 -15.20 -23.79 25.12
C PHE A 540 -16.73 -23.91 25.10
N ARG A 541 -17.37 -23.67 26.24
CA ARG A 541 -18.83 -23.57 26.38
C ARG A 541 -19.35 -22.14 26.29
N LYS A 542 -18.45 -21.16 26.26
CA LYS A 542 -18.80 -19.76 26.20
C LYS A 542 -18.79 -19.28 24.74
N SER A 543 -19.84 -18.57 24.34
CA SER A 543 -19.85 -17.77 23.09
C SER A 543 -18.89 -16.61 23.18
N LEU A 544 -18.64 -15.90 22.07
CA LEU A 544 -17.77 -14.72 22.09
C LEU A 544 -18.28 -13.63 23.05
N ASP A 545 -19.60 -13.48 23.18
CA ASP A 545 -20.19 -12.48 24.09
C ASP A 545 -19.96 -12.83 25.55
N GLU A 546 -19.79 -14.09 25.86
CA GLU A 546 -19.56 -14.61 27.21
C GLU A 546 -18.09 -14.78 27.57
N LEU A 547 -17.23 -15.00 26.55
CA LEU A 547 -15.79 -15.14 26.74
C LEU A 547 -15.17 -13.83 27.23
N ARG A 548 -14.18 -13.97 28.09
CA ARG A 548 -13.35 -12.86 28.56
C ARG A 548 -11.87 -13.20 28.41
N ILE A 549 -11.07 -12.20 28.07
CA ILE A 549 -9.60 -12.31 28.08
C ILE A 549 -9.17 -12.77 29.47
N GLY A 550 -8.29 -13.79 29.54
CA GLY A 550 -7.87 -14.42 30.79
C GLY A 550 -8.74 -15.61 31.26
N ASP A 551 -9.87 -15.93 30.58
CA ASP A 551 -10.58 -17.19 30.84
C ASP A 551 -9.64 -18.38 30.58
N GLN A 552 -9.52 -19.30 31.54
CA GLN A 552 -8.46 -20.31 31.57
C GLN A 552 -8.98 -21.71 31.83
N VAL A 553 -8.35 -22.66 31.12
CA VAL A 553 -8.45 -24.11 31.41
C VAL A 553 -7.10 -24.54 32.00
N LEU A 554 -7.16 -25.25 33.15
CA LEU A 554 -6.04 -25.95 33.73
C LEU A 554 -6.32 -27.43 33.65
N SER A 555 -5.51 -28.19 32.91
CA SER A 555 -5.70 -29.64 32.80
C SER A 555 -5.15 -30.40 34.00
N PRO A 556 -5.68 -31.61 34.34
CA PRO A 556 -4.95 -32.53 35.17
C PRO A 556 -3.63 -32.95 34.51
N PRO A 557 -2.62 -33.40 35.30
CA PRO A 557 -1.39 -33.94 34.74
C PRO A 557 -1.62 -35.29 34.06
N ARG A 558 -0.86 -35.55 32.98
CA ARG A 558 -0.81 -36.84 32.30
C ARG A 558 0.63 -37.30 32.19
N THR A 559 0.93 -38.53 32.64
CA THR A 559 2.26 -39.13 32.58
C THR A 559 2.51 -39.69 31.18
N VAL A 560 3.70 -39.42 30.65
CA VAL A 560 4.16 -39.92 29.36
C VAL A 560 4.81 -41.27 29.55
N GLY A 561 4.21 -42.31 29.01
CA GLY A 561 4.76 -43.67 29.00
C GLY A 561 5.63 -43.93 27.78
N LEU A 562 6.51 -44.92 27.89
CA LEU A 562 7.28 -45.39 26.73
C LEU A 562 6.34 -45.92 25.64
N ASP A 563 5.26 -46.61 26.01
CA ASP A 563 4.25 -47.15 25.11
C ASP A 563 3.54 -46.03 24.32
N ASP A 564 3.35 -44.86 24.90
CA ASP A 564 2.77 -43.70 24.20
C ASP A 564 3.68 -43.24 23.08
N ILE A 565 4.99 -43.17 23.33
CA ILE A 565 6.01 -42.77 22.34
C ILE A 565 6.07 -43.79 21.19
N GLU A 566 6.11 -45.08 21.53
CA GLU A 566 6.15 -46.17 20.55
C GLU A 566 4.88 -46.26 19.71
N THR A 567 3.72 -46.09 20.36
CA THR A 567 2.42 -46.04 19.67
C THR A 567 2.35 -44.86 18.73
N PHE A 568 2.80 -43.66 19.14
CA PHE A 568 2.80 -42.48 18.31
C PHE A 568 3.76 -42.63 17.13
N ALA A 569 4.96 -43.17 17.35
CA ALA A 569 5.90 -43.51 16.29
C ALA A 569 5.30 -44.49 15.27
N ALA A 570 4.67 -45.55 15.73
CA ALA A 570 4.02 -46.53 14.84
C ALA A 570 2.85 -45.92 14.05
N PHE A 571 2.08 -45.01 14.67
CA PHE A 571 0.94 -44.34 14.05
C PHE A 571 1.35 -43.31 13.00
N THR A 572 2.38 -42.54 13.29
CA THR A 572 2.82 -41.42 12.43
C THR A 572 3.93 -41.79 11.45
N GLY A 573 4.70 -42.86 11.71
CA GLY A 573 5.91 -43.19 11.00
C GLY A 573 7.14 -42.40 11.45
N ASP A 574 7.01 -41.52 12.45
CA ASP A 574 8.14 -40.75 13.00
C ASP A 574 8.97 -41.64 13.96
N THR A 575 9.91 -42.35 13.38
CA THR A 575 10.84 -43.25 14.06
C THR A 575 12.22 -42.60 14.24
N PHE A 576 12.28 -41.30 14.38
CA PHE A 576 13.54 -40.60 14.62
C PHE A 576 14.23 -41.13 15.87
N TYR A 577 15.57 -41.33 15.79
CA TYR A 577 16.36 -42.03 16.81
C TYR A 577 16.14 -41.49 18.25
N ALA A 578 15.97 -40.20 18.40
CA ALA A 578 15.75 -39.56 19.70
C ALA A 578 14.52 -40.12 20.45
N HIS A 579 13.57 -40.70 19.71
CA HIS A 579 12.35 -41.31 20.26
C HIS A 579 12.47 -42.81 20.41
N MET A 580 13.32 -43.50 19.61
CA MET A 580 13.34 -44.94 19.43
C MET A 580 14.59 -45.64 19.95
N ASP A 581 15.73 -44.96 20.03
CA ASP A 581 17.03 -45.54 20.38
C ASP A 581 17.63 -44.82 21.60
N GLU A 582 17.63 -45.51 22.75
CA GLU A 582 18.15 -44.95 24.01
C GLU A 582 19.60 -44.49 23.90
N ALA A 583 20.47 -45.37 23.37
CA ALA A 583 21.90 -45.10 23.32
C ALA A 583 22.22 -43.93 22.37
N ALA A 584 21.49 -43.85 21.25
CA ALA A 584 21.65 -42.74 20.31
C ALA A 584 21.07 -41.42 20.87
N ALA A 585 19.99 -41.49 21.62
CA ALA A 585 19.42 -40.33 22.27
C ALA A 585 20.31 -39.77 23.38
N GLU A 586 20.85 -40.64 24.26
CA GLU A 586 21.82 -40.25 25.30
C GLU A 586 23.13 -39.66 24.73
N ALA A 587 23.53 -40.10 23.56
CA ALA A 587 24.72 -39.53 22.86
C ALA A 587 24.47 -38.12 22.31
N ASN A 588 23.22 -37.69 22.22
CA ASN A 588 22.85 -36.34 21.77
C ASN A 588 22.95 -35.34 22.94
N PRO A 589 23.63 -34.18 22.75
CA PRO A 589 23.84 -33.24 23.85
C PRO A 589 22.54 -32.52 24.33
N PHE A 590 21.43 -32.68 23.63
CA PHE A 590 20.15 -32.04 23.96
C PHE A 590 19.17 -32.97 24.69
N PHE A 591 19.42 -34.28 24.74
CA PHE A 591 18.46 -35.24 25.29
C PHE A 591 19.09 -36.07 26.44
N PRO A 592 18.34 -36.27 27.52
CA PRO A 592 18.81 -37.11 28.64
C PRO A 592 18.65 -38.62 28.41
N GLY A 593 18.13 -39.02 27.25
CA GLY A 593 17.72 -40.37 26.83
C GLY A 593 16.57 -40.24 25.84
N ARG A 594 15.80 -41.27 25.62
CA ARG A 594 14.60 -41.22 24.77
C ARG A 594 13.65 -40.15 25.24
N VAL A 595 13.09 -39.36 24.30
CA VAL A 595 12.16 -38.25 24.58
C VAL A 595 10.89 -38.40 23.78
N ALA A 596 9.79 -37.84 24.31
CA ALA A 596 8.52 -37.77 23.61
C ALA A 596 8.60 -36.89 22.35
N HIS A 597 7.87 -37.30 21.33
CA HIS A 597 7.69 -36.45 20.14
C HIS A 597 7.02 -35.14 20.53
N GLY A 598 7.52 -34.03 20.04
CA GLY A 598 6.89 -32.73 20.26
C GLY A 598 5.44 -32.70 19.76
N TYR A 599 5.15 -33.33 18.63
CA TYR A 599 3.80 -33.45 18.08
C TYR A 599 2.87 -34.33 18.90
N LEU A 600 3.38 -35.37 19.59
CA LEU A 600 2.61 -36.15 20.59
C LEU A 600 2.13 -35.22 21.69
N LEU A 601 3.03 -34.39 22.23
CA LEU A 601 2.70 -33.47 23.34
C LEU A 601 1.66 -32.43 22.92
N VAL A 602 1.75 -31.86 21.71
CA VAL A 602 0.75 -30.93 21.17
C VAL A 602 -0.60 -31.63 20.96
N SER A 603 -0.60 -32.87 20.43
CA SER A 603 -1.80 -33.65 20.21
C SER A 603 -2.49 -34.01 21.56
N TRP A 604 -1.70 -34.35 22.59
CA TRP A 604 -2.20 -34.59 23.93
C TRP A 604 -2.76 -33.33 24.58
N ALA A 605 -2.08 -32.21 24.40
CA ALA A 605 -2.53 -30.91 24.89
C ALA A 605 -3.95 -30.62 24.40
N ALA A 606 -4.23 -30.85 23.12
CA ALA A 606 -5.55 -30.66 22.54
C ALA A 606 -6.61 -31.54 23.26
N GLY A 607 -6.27 -32.81 23.53
CA GLY A 607 -7.16 -33.72 24.29
C GLY A 607 -7.33 -33.33 25.75
N LEU A 608 -6.37 -32.67 26.37
CA LEU A 608 -6.39 -32.24 27.77
C LEU A 608 -7.19 -30.96 28.02
N PHE A 609 -7.28 -30.07 27.05
CA PHE A 609 -8.03 -28.81 27.21
C PHE A 609 -9.40 -28.79 26.51
N VAL A 610 -9.73 -29.78 25.66
CA VAL A 610 -11.01 -29.78 24.95
C VAL A 610 -12.18 -30.09 25.84
N ASP A 611 -13.32 -29.43 25.63
CA ASP A 611 -14.62 -29.91 26.04
C ASP A 611 -15.25 -30.66 24.86
N PRO A 612 -15.50 -31.99 24.98
CA PRO A 612 -15.90 -32.84 23.85
C PRO A 612 -17.34 -32.65 23.39
N ALA A 613 -18.18 -32.00 24.15
CA ALA A 613 -19.58 -31.85 23.77
C ALA A 613 -19.79 -30.67 22.80
N PRO A 614 -20.79 -30.72 21.90
CA PRO A 614 -21.12 -29.62 21.00
C PRO A 614 -21.28 -28.30 21.74
N GLY A 615 -20.69 -27.23 21.23
CA GLY A 615 -20.69 -25.92 21.88
C GLY A 615 -20.39 -24.77 20.87
N PRO A 616 -20.17 -23.56 21.38
CA PRO A 616 -19.90 -22.39 20.55
C PRO A 616 -18.60 -22.45 19.74
N VAL A 617 -17.63 -23.28 20.14
CA VAL A 617 -16.41 -23.50 19.37
C VAL A 617 -16.76 -24.30 18.12
N LEU A 618 -16.56 -23.66 16.94
CA LEU A 618 -16.96 -24.19 15.63
C LEU A 618 -15.86 -24.99 14.97
N ALA A 619 -14.60 -24.53 15.13
CA ALA A 619 -13.44 -25.16 14.53
C ALA A 619 -12.14 -24.72 15.21
N ASN A 620 -11.12 -25.56 15.13
CA ASN A 620 -9.72 -25.16 15.32
C ASN A 620 -9.18 -24.72 13.95
N SER A 621 -8.75 -23.48 13.82
CA SER A 621 -8.30 -22.90 12.55
C SER A 621 -6.79 -22.90 12.39
N GLY A 622 -6.01 -23.13 13.45
CA GLY A 622 -4.56 -23.16 13.34
C GLY A 622 -3.81 -23.17 14.65
N LEU A 623 -2.49 -23.32 14.52
CA LEU A 623 -1.51 -23.15 15.57
C LEU A 623 -0.45 -22.13 15.09
N GLU A 624 -0.05 -21.23 15.98
CA GLU A 624 1.01 -20.25 15.70
C GLU A 624 2.04 -20.24 16.82
N ASN A 625 3.22 -19.73 16.53
CA ASN A 625 4.31 -19.48 17.49
C ASN A 625 4.76 -20.69 18.30
N LEU A 626 4.60 -21.93 17.77
CA LEU A 626 4.97 -23.15 18.47
C LEU A 626 6.49 -23.20 18.73
N ARG A 627 6.83 -23.43 20.01
CA ARG A 627 8.19 -23.65 20.48
C ARG A 627 8.21 -24.83 21.45
N PHE A 628 9.15 -25.77 21.22
CA PHE A 628 9.53 -26.78 22.20
C PHE A 628 10.74 -26.28 22.97
N VAL A 629 10.69 -26.33 24.30
CA VAL A 629 11.72 -25.73 25.18
C VAL A 629 12.45 -26.78 25.98
N THR A 630 11.71 -27.60 26.75
CA THR A 630 12.28 -28.67 27.57
C THR A 630 11.84 -30.03 27.04
N PRO A 631 12.77 -30.97 26.79
CA PRO A 631 12.41 -32.32 26.40
C PRO A 631 11.66 -33.03 27.51
N VAL A 632 10.76 -33.97 27.16
CA VAL A 632 9.96 -34.79 28.06
C VAL A 632 10.41 -36.23 27.90
N SER A 633 10.85 -36.84 28.99
CA SER A 633 11.27 -38.23 29.06
C SER A 633 10.11 -39.17 29.46
N PRO A 634 10.20 -40.47 29.12
CA PRO A 634 9.26 -41.48 29.71
C PRO A 634 9.26 -41.40 31.24
N GLY A 635 8.07 -41.32 31.82
CA GLY A 635 7.87 -41.14 33.26
C GLY A 635 7.58 -39.71 33.69
N ASP A 636 7.88 -38.72 32.87
CA ASP A 636 7.49 -37.31 33.13
C ASP A 636 5.97 -37.14 33.02
N ALA A 637 5.43 -36.22 33.79
CA ALA A 637 4.04 -35.81 33.70
C ALA A 637 3.92 -34.41 33.14
N VAL A 638 2.99 -34.22 32.20
CA VAL A 638 2.73 -32.93 31.59
C VAL A 638 1.31 -32.44 31.89
N ARG A 639 1.13 -31.13 32.07
CA ARG A 639 -0.16 -30.47 32.19
C ARG A 639 -0.24 -29.29 31.22
N VAL A 640 -1.43 -28.85 30.90
CA VAL A 640 -1.71 -27.78 29.99
C VAL A 640 -2.44 -26.63 30.67
N GLU A 641 -1.97 -25.43 30.42
CA GLU A 641 -2.63 -24.18 30.73
C GLU A 641 -3.07 -23.55 29.40
N LEU A 642 -4.39 -23.35 29.21
CA LEU A 642 -4.94 -22.70 28.00
C LEU A 642 -5.70 -21.45 28.44
N THR A 643 -5.21 -20.27 28.02
CA THR A 643 -5.76 -18.98 28.44
C THR A 643 -6.28 -18.19 27.24
N ALA A 644 -7.48 -17.64 27.31
CA ALA A 644 -8.03 -16.75 26.28
C ALA A 644 -7.17 -15.49 26.16
N LYS A 645 -6.38 -15.41 25.10
CA LYS A 645 -5.37 -14.38 24.87
C LYS A 645 -5.91 -13.17 24.13
N GLN A 646 -6.71 -13.40 23.08
CA GLN A 646 -7.31 -12.35 22.28
C GLN A 646 -8.63 -12.82 21.69
N ILE A 647 -9.63 -11.95 21.65
CA ILE A 647 -10.96 -12.20 21.12
C ILE A 647 -11.22 -11.21 19.99
N THR A 648 -11.45 -11.72 18.77
CA THR A 648 -11.63 -10.92 17.57
C THR A 648 -12.95 -11.26 16.88
N PRO A 649 -14.07 -10.58 17.21
CA PRO A 649 -15.33 -10.74 16.49
C PRO A 649 -15.16 -10.35 15.01
N ARG A 650 -15.79 -11.10 14.10
CA ARG A 650 -15.88 -10.71 12.68
C ARG A 650 -17.09 -9.83 12.47
N GLU A 651 -16.96 -8.74 11.69
CA GLU A 651 -18.05 -7.78 11.49
C GLU A 651 -19.21 -8.35 10.65
N THR A 652 -18.89 -9.19 9.67
CA THR A 652 -19.87 -9.70 8.69
C THR A 652 -20.36 -11.12 8.94
N ASP A 653 -19.84 -11.79 9.96
CA ASP A 653 -20.13 -13.21 10.26
C ASP A 653 -20.68 -13.37 11.67
N ASP A 654 -21.46 -14.42 11.92
CA ASP A 654 -22.01 -14.77 13.23
C ASP A 654 -20.98 -15.45 14.15
N TYR A 655 -19.70 -15.36 13.82
CA TYR A 655 -18.59 -15.90 14.60
C TYR A 655 -17.41 -14.95 14.60
N GLY A 656 -16.41 -15.28 15.39
CA GLY A 656 -15.12 -14.61 15.41
C GLY A 656 -13.99 -15.58 15.73
N GLU A 657 -12.78 -15.06 15.81
CA GLU A 657 -11.60 -15.82 16.17
C GLU A 657 -11.23 -15.57 17.63
N VAL A 658 -10.88 -16.65 18.35
CA VAL A 658 -10.25 -16.58 19.66
C VAL A 658 -8.85 -17.16 19.55
N ARG A 659 -7.87 -16.37 19.96
CA ARG A 659 -6.48 -16.78 20.14
C ARG A 659 -6.30 -17.20 21.60
N TRP A 660 -5.78 -18.38 21.80
CA TRP A 660 -5.49 -18.93 23.12
C TRP A 660 -4.00 -19.07 23.31
N ASP A 661 -3.49 -18.66 24.46
CA ASP A 661 -2.14 -18.97 24.91
C ASP A 661 -2.12 -20.37 25.51
N ALA A 662 -1.42 -21.30 24.88
CA ALA A 662 -1.27 -22.68 25.34
C ALA A 662 0.13 -22.89 25.88
N VAL A 663 0.23 -23.30 27.14
CA VAL A 663 1.50 -23.59 27.81
C VAL A 663 1.46 -25.03 28.34
N ILE A 664 2.46 -25.82 27.96
CA ILE A 664 2.67 -27.18 28.49
C ILE A 664 3.79 -27.09 29.52
N ARG A 665 3.54 -27.59 30.73
CA ARG A 665 4.52 -27.71 31.81
C ARG A 665 4.70 -29.12 32.27
N ASN A 666 5.93 -29.44 32.75
CA ASN A 666 6.21 -30.73 33.37
C ASN A 666 5.84 -30.75 34.87
N GLN A 667 6.11 -31.85 35.57
CA GLN A 667 5.88 -32.01 37.01
C GLN A 667 6.71 -31.07 37.89
N HIS A 668 7.77 -30.47 37.38
CA HIS A 668 8.65 -29.53 38.06
C HIS A 668 8.32 -28.05 37.76
N ASP A 669 7.23 -27.83 37.02
CA ASP A 669 6.75 -26.53 36.57
C ASP A 669 7.62 -25.91 35.44
N ASP A 670 8.56 -26.68 34.85
CA ASP A 670 9.36 -26.21 33.73
C ASP A 670 8.49 -26.10 32.49
N LEU A 671 8.78 -25.06 31.68
CA LEU A 671 8.15 -24.86 30.39
C LEU A 671 8.60 -25.94 29.39
N VAL A 672 7.67 -26.80 28.97
CA VAL A 672 7.89 -27.84 27.97
C VAL A 672 7.68 -27.29 26.55
N ALA A 673 6.51 -26.66 26.35
CA ALA A 673 6.18 -26.03 25.08
C ALA A 673 5.24 -24.84 25.29
N SER A 674 5.27 -23.92 24.36
CA SER A 674 4.31 -22.81 24.27
C SER A 674 3.88 -22.58 22.83
N TYR A 675 2.61 -22.22 22.61
CA TYR A 675 2.06 -21.90 21.30
C TYR A 675 0.71 -21.17 21.42
N ASP A 676 0.28 -20.55 20.34
CA ASP A 676 -1.07 -20.01 20.23
C ASP A 676 -1.98 -21.03 19.52
N VAL A 677 -3.16 -21.29 20.09
CA VAL A 677 -4.26 -22.03 19.42
C VAL A 677 -5.25 -21.02 18.87
N LEU A 678 -5.69 -21.21 17.63
CA LEU A 678 -6.68 -20.37 16.97
C LEU A 678 -7.97 -21.15 16.83
N THR A 679 -9.07 -20.62 17.36
CA THR A 679 -10.38 -21.24 17.21
C THR A 679 -11.40 -20.27 16.64
N LEU A 680 -12.35 -20.77 15.85
CA LEU A 680 -13.53 -20.04 15.44
C LEU A 680 -14.64 -20.31 16.47
N VAL A 681 -15.26 -19.23 16.96
CA VAL A 681 -16.27 -19.30 18.03
C VAL A 681 -17.49 -18.49 17.63
N ALA A 682 -18.70 -19.05 17.80
CA ALA A 682 -19.96 -18.37 17.54
C ALA A 682 -20.13 -17.13 18.45
N LYS A 683 -20.69 -16.04 17.90
CA LYS A 683 -20.93 -14.80 18.66
C LYS A 683 -21.90 -14.99 19.80
N HIS A 684 -22.99 -15.71 19.55
CA HIS A 684 -24.05 -15.94 20.51
C HIS A 684 -24.14 -17.42 20.83
N ALA A 685 -24.54 -17.74 22.06
CA ALA A 685 -24.87 -19.12 22.41
C ALA A 685 -25.99 -19.58 21.46
N SER A 686 -25.78 -20.70 20.75
CA SER A 686 -26.87 -21.31 20.02
C SER A 686 -27.96 -21.69 21.03
N SER A 687 -29.16 -21.15 20.87
CA SER A 687 -30.32 -21.77 21.49
C SER A 687 -30.32 -23.22 20.99
N ALA A 688 -29.95 -24.15 21.87
CA ALA A 688 -29.98 -25.57 21.54
C ALA A 688 -31.36 -25.93 21.01
N PRO A 689 -31.48 -26.77 19.94
CA PRO A 689 -32.76 -27.23 19.46
C PRO A 689 -33.52 -28.02 20.54
#